data_1654610d3461f6677e694a658cd18e36
#
_entry.id   1654610d3461f6677e694a658cd18e36
#
_cell.length_a   1.000
_cell.length_b   1.000
_cell.length_c   1.000
_cell.angle_alpha   90.00
_cell.angle_beta   90.00
_cell.angle_gamma   90.00
#
_symmetry.space_group_name_H-M   'P 1'
#
loop_
_entity.id
_entity.type
_entity.pdbx_description
1 polymer ?
#
loop_
_entity_poly.entity_id
_entity_poly.type
_entity_poly.pdbx_seq_one_letter_code
_entity_poly.pdbx_strand_id
1 'polypeptide(L)'
;MELEQCRKILTRYWGFTSFRPLQEEIIRSVTEGKDTLGLMPTGGGKSLTFQVPGIALDGICLVITPLIALMKEQVAKLNSMEIKTLMIHSGLTREEIEITLDNCIYGDYKFLYMSPERITTPLFRSKAPRLNVSLVAVDEAHCISQWGYDFRPSYLRIPELRDLLQSNPPFLALTASATEKVADDIMDKLAFRQRNVLKTSFERKNISYLVRKVEDKGTYLVSTLGNINGTGIVYVRSRKKSREVAELISGKGFSADFYHAGLVQETRDKKQKAWMEGKTKIIVATNAFGMGIDKPDVRFVIHWDIPDSIESYFQETGRAGRDGKQSWAVLLYTEADKNRLMQSVAHKFPPVEKIKDVYELLCNHLQMPVGSGKDTVHDFNMQEFVAKYRLPVIDTYNSLLFLQREGYLEFTEEINNPSRVHFIVGRDDLYKFQVANEAYDKFIKLLLRSYSGMFTEYVVINEDSLAARAGVTRDAIYQFLVKLSALNIIHYIPGKKTPLIIFTAERLERKSLYISPENYLHVKEKYISRLDKMIEYAETDTKCRSVMLLGYFGEEAERCGNCDVCRKRNELELSEYEFDLILKAIKEILTKENPDAGSLAEKTGYPPEKAVRVIRWLLDHKKIVPDENMRLRWAVKE
;
A
#
# COMPACT_ATOMS: atom_id res chain seq x y z
N MET A 1 34.42 -2.20 -3.76
CA MET A 1 34.03 -3.36 -4.61
C MET A 1 33.87 -2.87 -6.04
N GLU A 2 34.37 -3.63 -7.04
CA GLU A 2 34.33 -3.18 -8.43
C GLU A 2 32.94 -3.35 -9.04
N LEU A 3 32.45 -2.31 -9.70
CA LEU A 3 31.17 -2.29 -10.40
C LEU A 3 31.07 -3.39 -11.47
N GLU A 4 32.23 -3.84 -11.99
CA GLU A 4 32.31 -4.93 -12.96
C GLU A 4 31.83 -6.28 -12.38
N GLN A 5 32.08 -6.53 -11.09
CA GLN A 5 31.52 -7.72 -10.41
C GLN A 5 29.99 -7.67 -10.37
N CYS A 6 29.40 -6.51 -10.10
CA CYS A 6 27.97 -6.32 -10.13
C CYS A 6 27.36 -6.54 -11.54
N ARG A 7 28.05 -6.12 -12.61
CA ARG A 7 27.63 -6.39 -13.98
C ARG A 7 27.68 -7.88 -14.34
N LYS A 8 28.72 -8.60 -13.87
CA LYS A 8 28.79 -10.07 -14.04
C LYS A 8 27.64 -10.78 -13.35
N ILE A 9 27.27 -10.36 -12.13
CA ILE A 9 26.13 -10.87 -11.39
C ILE A 9 24.81 -10.59 -12.14
N LEU A 10 24.62 -9.37 -12.62
CA LEU A 10 23.45 -8.98 -13.42
C LEU A 10 23.29 -9.87 -14.65
N THR A 11 24.37 -10.08 -15.40
CA THR A 11 24.36 -10.93 -16.60
C THR A 11 24.08 -12.39 -16.25
N ARG A 12 24.73 -12.91 -15.21
CA ARG A 12 24.58 -14.32 -14.79
C ARG A 12 23.17 -14.68 -14.38
N TYR A 13 22.53 -13.85 -13.54
CA TYR A 13 21.26 -14.21 -12.92
C TYR A 13 20.04 -13.64 -13.65
N TRP A 14 20.16 -12.48 -14.29
CA TRP A 14 19.03 -11.82 -14.99
C TRP A 14 19.18 -11.74 -16.50
N GLY A 15 20.33 -12.09 -17.05
CA GLY A 15 20.57 -12.07 -18.50
C GLY A 15 20.74 -10.66 -19.10
N PHE A 16 20.81 -9.61 -18.26
CA PHE A 16 20.99 -8.25 -18.74
C PHE A 16 22.48 -7.90 -18.84
N THR A 17 22.86 -7.25 -19.93
CA THR A 17 24.27 -6.84 -20.19
C THR A 17 24.63 -5.48 -19.59
N SER A 18 23.63 -4.66 -19.26
CA SER A 18 23.81 -3.32 -18.68
C SER A 18 22.71 -2.98 -17.70
N PHE A 19 23.04 -2.12 -16.75
CA PHE A 19 22.07 -1.51 -15.86
C PHE A 19 21.22 -0.47 -16.60
N ARG A 20 19.98 -0.28 -16.14
CA ARG A 20 19.16 0.87 -16.54
C ARG A 20 19.72 2.16 -15.91
N PRO A 21 19.39 3.34 -16.46
CA PRO A 21 19.76 4.60 -15.82
C PRO A 21 19.43 4.58 -14.32
N LEU A 22 20.28 5.20 -13.50
CA LEU A 22 20.20 5.27 -12.04
C LEU A 22 20.50 3.97 -11.28
N GLN A 23 20.23 2.78 -11.83
CA GLN A 23 20.53 1.53 -11.10
C GLN A 23 22.03 1.43 -10.77
N GLU A 24 22.90 1.75 -11.72
CA GLU A 24 24.34 1.71 -11.53
C GLU A 24 24.83 2.69 -10.45
N GLU A 25 24.26 3.92 -10.45
CA GLU A 25 24.60 4.95 -9.48
C GLU A 25 24.18 4.53 -8.05
N ILE A 26 22.97 3.97 -7.91
CA ILE A 26 22.49 3.46 -6.62
C ILE A 26 23.36 2.30 -6.15
N ILE A 27 23.66 1.32 -7.01
CA ILE A 27 24.52 0.18 -6.68
C ILE A 27 25.90 0.65 -6.24
N ARG A 28 26.50 1.57 -6.97
CA ARG A 28 27.79 2.17 -6.60
C ARG A 28 27.72 2.84 -5.23
N SER A 29 26.73 3.67 -4.99
CA SER A 29 26.54 4.39 -3.75
C SER A 29 26.46 3.46 -2.53
N VAL A 30 25.65 2.40 -2.61
CA VAL A 30 25.50 1.45 -1.49
C VAL A 30 26.72 0.56 -1.33
N THR A 31 27.43 0.21 -2.40
CA THR A 31 28.68 -0.57 -2.31
C THR A 31 29.86 0.25 -1.80
N GLU A 32 29.79 1.58 -1.88
CA GLU A 32 30.69 2.52 -1.19
C GLU A 32 30.32 2.72 0.28
N GLY A 33 29.28 2.05 0.79
CA GLY A 33 28.84 2.15 2.18
C GLY A 33 27.99 3.38 2.50
N LYS A 34 27.44 4.07 1.49
CA LYS A 34 26.63 5.27 1.68
C LYS A 34 25.16 4.92 1.87
N ASP A 35 24.51 5.57 2.84
CA ASP A 35 23.05 5.56 2.91
C ASP A 35 22.48 6.24 1.66
N THR A 36 21.46 5.63 1.04
CA THR A 36 20.98 6.08 -0.26
C THR A 36 19.47 6.00 -0.34
N LEU A 37 18.83 7.10 -0.75
CA LEU A 37 17.42 7.13 -1.12
C LEU A 37 17.31 7.06 -2.66
N GLY A 38 16.76 5.97 -3.17
CA GLY A 38 16.49 5.77 -4.59
C GLY A 38 15.04 6.10 -4.95
N LEU A 39 14.83 7.18 -5.70
CA LEU A 39 13.52 7.55 -6.24
C LEU A 39 13.41 7.05 -7.67
N MET A 40 12.71 5.94 -7.85
CA MET A 40 12.59 5.26 -9.15
C MET A 40 11.12 4.95 -9.47
N PRO A 41 10.65 5.19 -10.70
CA PRO A 41 9.28 4.91 -11.07
C PRO A 41 8.95 3.42 -10.93
N THR A 42 7.65 3.11 -10.87
CA THR A 42 7.17 1.73 -10.91
C THR A 42 7.63 1.07 -12.21
N GLY A 43 8.20 -0.14 -12.11
CA GLY A 43 8.81 -0.84 -13.27
C GLY A 43 10.24 -0.39 -13.60
N GLY A 44 10.82 0.56 -12.86
CA GLY A 44 12.21 1.01 -13.02
C GLY A 44 13.28 -0.02 -12.61
N GLY A 45 12.87 -1.17 -12.06
CA GLY A 45 13.79 -2.23 -11.63
C GLY A 45 14.42 -1.97 -10.26
N LYS A 46 13.65 -1.38 -9.32
CA LYS A 46 14.09 -1.10 -7.94
C LYS A 46 14.73 -2.30 -7.25
N SER A 47 14.14 -3.49 -7.38
CA SER A 47 14.67 -4.69 -6.69
C SER A 47 16.10 -5.04 -7.09
N LEU A 48 16.50 -4.79 -8.33
CA LEU A 48 17.87 -5.06 -8.79
C LEU A 48 18.91 -4.20 -8.04
N THR A 49 18.52 -3.00 -7.59
CA THR A 49 19.44 -2.07 -6.92
C THR A 49 19.89 -2.53 -5.52
N PHE A 50 19.17 -3.48 -4.91
CA PHE A 50 19.62 -4.15 -3.68
C PHE A 50 19.95 -5.63 -3.88
N GLN A 51 19.33 -6.30 -4.87
CA GLN A 51 19.59 -7.72 -5.12
C GLN A 51 21.00 -7.93 -5.68
N VAL A 52 21.43 -7.11 -6.64
CA VAL A 52 22.78 -7.24 -7.21
C VAL A 52 23.89 -6.96 -6.17
N PRO A 53 23.89 -5.82 -5.43
CA PRO A 53 24.88 -5.60 -4.40
C PRO A 53 24.75 -6.58 -3.22
N GLY A 54 23.54 -7.03 -2.87
CA GLY A 54 23.34 -8.04 -1.83
C GLY A 54 23.97 -9.40 -2.14
N ILE A 55 24.07 -9.78 -3.41
CA ILE A 55 24.82 -10.97 -3.83
C ILE A 55 26.33 -10.72 -3.81
N ALA A 56 26.74 -9.52 -4.22
CA ALA A 56 28.13 -9.16 -4.38
C ALA A 56 28.85 -8.91 -3.05
N LEU A 57 28.16 -8.39 -2.05
CA LEU A 57 28.70 -8.10 -0.73
C LEU A 57 28.80 -9.37 0.13
N ASP A 58 29.79 -9.39 1.04
CA ASP A 58 29.88 -10.43 2.05
C ASP A 58 28.86 -10.19 3.16
N GLY A 59 28.08 -11.22 3.49
CA GLY A 59 27.01 -11.16 4.46
C GLY A 59 25.63 -11.17 3.83
N ILE A 60 24.64 -10.76 4.60
CA ILE A 60 23.21 -10.84 4.27
C ILE A 60 22.66 -9.45 3.93
N CYS A 61 21.90 -9.32 2.86
CA CYS A 61 21.03 -8.18 2.62
C CYS A 61 19.72 -8.39 3.39
N LEU A 62 19.48 -7.54 4.39
CA LEU A 62 18.23 -7.51 5.14
C LEU A 62 17.21 -6.64 4.40
N VAL A 63 16.12 -7.24 3.91
CA VAL A 63 15.10 -6.54 3.13
C VAL A 63 13.83 -6.34 3.96
N ILE A 64 13.52 -5.08 4.25
CA ILE A 64 12.29 -4.68 4.96
C ILE A 64 11.24 -4.31 3.93
N THR A 65 10.10 -5.01 3.95
CA THR A 65 9.00 -4.79 3.00
C THR A 65 7.65 -4.94 3.70
N PRO A 66 6.60 -4.14 3.30
CA PRO A 66 5.34 -4.10 4.03
C PRO A 66 4.38 -5.24 3.68
N LEU A 67 4.67 -6.02 2.63
CA LEU A 67 3.71 -6.95 2.05
C LEU A 67 4.25 -8.37 1.95
N ILE A 68 3.57 -9.28 2.65
CA ILE A 68 3.91 -10.72 2.65
C ILE A 68 3.81 -11.32 1.23
N ALA A 69 2.83 -10.92 0.43
CA ALA A 69 2.65 -11.44 -0.93
C ALA A 69 3.85 -11.10 -1.84
N LEU A 70 4.32 -9.85 -1.79
CA LEU A 70 5.51 -9.40 -2.52
C LEU A 70 6.77 -10.12 -2.04
N MET A 71 6.90 -10.25 -0.72
CA MET A 71 8.00 -10.98 -0.09
C MET A 71 8.09 -12.41 -0.62
N LYS A 72 6.96 -13.15 -0.60
CA LYS A 72 6.88 -14.54 -1.10
C LYS A 72 7.27 -14.64 -2.57
N GLU A 73 6.79 -13.74 -3.41
CA GLU A 73 7.09 -13.72 -4.84
C GLU A 73 8.60 -13.47 -5.10
N GLN A 74 9.18 -12.47 -4.43
CA GLN A 74 10.60 -12.16 -4.58
C GLN A 74 11.50 -13.30 -4.07
N VAL A 75 11.17 -13.87 -2.91
CA VAL A 75 11.90 -15.01 -2.34
C VAL A 75 11.81 -16.23 -3.25
N ALA A 76 10.63 -16.57 -3.76
CA ALA A 76 10.45 -17.68 -4.69
C ALA A 76 11.28 -17.48 -5.97
N LYS A 77 11.30 -16.26 -6.51
CA LYS A 77 12.08 -15.90 -7.69
C LYS A 77 13.60 -16.04 -7.44
N LEU A 78 14.11 -15.52 -6.33
CA LEU A 78 15.53 -15.62 -5.99
C LEU A 78 15.95 -17.09 -5.77
N ASN A 79 15.15 -17.86 -5.04
CA ASN A 79 15.41 -19.29 -4.83
C ASN A 79 15.36 -20.10 -6.13
N SER A 80 14.50 -19.72 -7.10
CA SER A 80 14.48 -20.36 -8.43
C SER A 80 15.74 -20.08 -9.26
N MET A 81 16.48 -19.03 -8.90
CA MET A 81 17.79 -18.66 -9.47
C MET A 81 18.96 -19.24 -8.66
N GLU A 82 18.68 -20.17 -7.72
CA GLU A 82 19.67 -20.75 -6.81
C GLU A 82 20.34 -19.74 -5.84
N ILE A 83 19.70 -18.58 -5.62
CA ILE A 83 20.15 -17.58 -4.66
C ILE A 83 19.46 -17.86 -3.32
N LYS A 84 20.21 -18.39 -2.35
CA LYS A 84 19.68 -18.77 -1.03
C LYS A 84 19.05 -17.57 -0.31
N THR A 85 17.74 -17.60 -0.17
CA THR A 85 16.93 -16.52 0.38
C THR A 85 15.92 -17.06 1.38
N LEU A 86 15.81 -16.39 2.52
CA LEU A 86 14.84 -16.69 3.58
C LEU A 86 13.86 -15.53 3.80
N MET A 87 12.76 -15.82 4.46
CA MET A 87 11.78 -14.78 4.84
C MET A 87 11.19 -15.06 6.22
N ILE A 88 10.86 -13.99 6.95
CA ILE A 88 10.12 -14.04 8.22
C ILE A 88 8.83 -13.23 8.07
N HIS A 89 7.70 -13.90 8.19
CA HIS A 89 6.37 -13.26 8.10
C HIS A 89 5.45 -13.70 9.27
N SER A 90 4.29 -13.08 9.38
CA SER A 90 3.35 -13.31 10.50
C SER A 90 2.77 -14.73 10.59
N GLY A 91 2.85 -15.50 9.51
CA GLY A 91 2.36 -16.89 9.49
C GLY A 91 3.34 -17.96 9.98
N LEU A 92 4.59 -17.58 10.33
CA LEU A 92 5.58 -18.52 10.86
C LEU A 92 5.43 -18.68 12.37
N THR A 93 5.66 -19.91 12.85
CA THR A 93 5.76 -20.21 14.28
C THR A 93 7.07 -19.62 14.85
N ARG A 94 7.16 -19.52 16.18
CA ARG A 94 8.37 -19.07 16.86
C ARG A 94 9.58 -19.95 16.52
N GLU A 95 9.39 -21.27 16.50
CA GLU A 95 10.44 -22.25 16.17
C GLU A 95 10.93 -22.06 14.72
N GLU A 96 10.02 -21.90 13.77
CA GLU A 96 10.38 -21.63 12.37
C GLU A 96 11.15 -20.31 12.21
N ILE A 97 10.77 -19.26 12.96
CA ILE A 97 11.49 -17.98 12.98
C ILE A 97 12.89 -18.17 13.58
N GLU A 98 13.00 -18.93 14.67
CA GLU A 98 14.28 -19.20 15.33
C GLU A 98 15.23 -19.96 14.40
N ILE A 99 14.76 -21.02 13.78
CA ILE A 99 15.51 -21.80 12.77
C ILE A 99 15.91 -20.90 11.58
N THR A 100 15.00 -20.05 11.12
CA THR A 100 15.28 -19.11 10.02
C THR A 100 16.41 -18.14 10.38
N LEU A 101 16.38 -17.57 11.58
CA LEU A 101 17.45 -16.67 12.06
C LEU A 101 18.77 -17.40 12.27
N ASP A 102 18.74 -18.62 12.81
CA ASP A 102 19.96 -19.43 12.97
C ASP A 102 20.55 -19.83 11.62
N ASN A 103 19.74 -20.17 10.64
CA ASN A 103 20.18 -20.39 9.27
C ASN A 103 20.84 -19.13 8.66
N CYS A 104 20.35 -17.93 9.00
CA CYS A 104 20.99 -16.69 8.58
C CYS A 104 22.33 -16.43 9.28
N ILE A 105 22.49 -16.88 10.55
CA ILE A 105 23.72 -16.67 11.32
C ILE A 105 24.82 -17.68 10.89
N TYR A 106 24.45 -18.93 10.67
CA TYR A 106 25.42 -20.03 10.46
C TYR A 106 25.47 -20.54 9.03
N GLY A 107 24.46 -20.20 8.20
CA GLY A 107 24.39 -20.64 6.81
C GLY A 107 24.89 -19.59 5.84
N ASP A 108 24.96 -19.98 4.56
CA ASP A 108 25.36 -19.11 3.45
C ASP A 108 24.12 -18.58 2.73
N TYR A 109 23.36 -17.71 3.41
CA TYR A 109 22.18 -17.03 2.84
C TYR A 109 22.52 -15.61 2.44
N LYS A 110 21.99 -15.16 1.29
CA LYS A 110 22.24 -13.82 0.76
C LYS A 110 21.15 -12.81 1.10
N PHE A 111 19.93 -13.28 1.35
CA PHE A 111 18.81 -12.39 1.67
C PHE A 111 17.98 -12.93 2.83
N LEU A 112 17.59 -12.01 3.71
CA LEU A 112 16.53 -12.20 4.68
C LEU A 112 15.46 -11.13 4.47
N TYR A 113 14.28 -11.55 4.01
CA TYR A 113 13.11 -10.69 3.89
C TYR A 113 12.29 -10.72 5.18
N MET A 114 11.87 -9.55 5.66
CA MET A 114 11.03 -9.47 6.84
C MET A 114 10.12 -8.24 6.85
N SER A 115 9.02 -8.32 7.60
CA SER A 115 8.18 -7.18 7.86
C SER A 115 8.74 -6.32 9.01
N PRO A 116 8.47 -4.99 9.03
CA PRO A 116 9.05 -4.09 10.03
C PRO A 116 8.62 -4.40 11.46
N GLU A 117 7.45 -5.02 11.67
CA GLU A 117 6.95 -5.43 13.00
C GLU A 117 7.87 -6.43 13.69
N ARG A 118 8.68 -7.16 12.93
CA ARG A 118 9.61 -8.17 13.47
C ARG A 118 10.80 -7.57 14.19
N ILE A 119 11.17 -6.33 13.87
CA ILE A 119 12.32 -5.64 14.47
C ILE A 119 12.18 -5.52 16.00
N THR A 120 10.97 -5.34 16.50
CA THR A 120 10.71 -5.16 17.94
C THR A 120 10.57 -6.48 18.69
N THR A 121 10.50 -7.62 18.01
CA THR A 121 10.29 -8.92 18.68
C THR A 121 11.54 -9.31 19.48
N PRO A 122 11.37 -9.82 20.73
CA PRO A 122 12.51 -10.23 21.58
C PRO A 122 13.42 -11.24 20.90
N LEU A 123 12.87 -12.18 20.14
CA LEU A 123 13.63 -13.20 19.43
C LEU A 123 14.55 -12.60 18.38
N PHE A 124 14.04 -11.68 17.53
CA PHE A 124 14.87 -11.00 16.54
C PHE A 124 15.96 -10.15 17.22
N ARG A 125 15.58 -9.36 18.24
CA ARG A 125 16.52 -8.49 18.97
C ARG A 125 17.67 -9.27 19.62
N SER A 126 17.42 -10.45 20.12
CA SER A 126 18.45 -11.30 20.73
C SER A 126 19.45 -11.89 19.71
N LYS A 127 18.99 -12.13 18.47
CA LYS A 127 19.79 -12.75 17.40
C LYS A 127 20.41 -11.72 16.43
N ALA A 128 19.80 -10.55 16.28
CA ALA A 128 20.24 -9.49 15.36
C ALA A 128 21.72 -9.09 15.48
N PRO A 129 22.32 -8.95 16.68
CA PRO A 129 23.74 -8.61 16.81
C PRO A 129 24.69 -9.64 16.19
N ARG A 130 24.23 -10.88 15.99
CA ARG A 130 25.04 -11.98 15.43
C ARG A 130 24.88 -12.11 13.92
N LEU A 131 23.94 -11.39 13.31
CA LEU A 131 23.74 -11.37 11.86
C LEU A 131 24.84 -10.52 11.21
N ASN A 132 25.55 -11.11 10.25
CA ASN A 132 26.48 -10.37 9.41
C ASN A 132 25.70 -9.67 8.28
N VAL A 133 25.10 -8.51 8.59
CA VAL A 133 24.29 -7.75 7.62
C VAL A 133 25.20 -6.79 6.84
N SER A 134 25.22 -6.94 5.52
CA SER A 134 26.01 -6.12 4.60
C SER A 134 25.24 -4.93 4.03
N LEU A 135 23.91 -5.01 3.96
CA LEU A 135 23.01 -3.99 3.43
C LEU A 135 21.63 -4.11 4.07
N VAL A 136 21.02 -2.99 4.45
CA VAL A 136 19.60 -2.91 4.80
C VAL A 136 18.84 -2.24 3.66
N ALA A 137 17.98 -2.99 2.99
CA ALA A 137 17.11 -2.47 1.94
C ALA A 137 15.70 -2.23 2.50
N VAL A 138 15.21 -0.99 2.40
CA VAL A 138 13.88 -0.58 2.85
C VAL A 138 13.03 -0.35 1.61
N ASP A 139 12.20 -1.33 1.27
CA ASP A 139 11.28 -1.21 0.13
C ASP A 139 10.02 -0.45 0.55
N GLU A 140 9.39 0.25 -0.40
CA GLU A 140 8.25 1.16 -0.17
C GLU A 140 8.51 2.13 0.99
N ALA A 141 9.70 2.74 0.99
CA ALA A 141 10.19 3.59 2.09
C ALA A 141 9.27 4.79 2.41
N HIS A 142 8.38 5.19 1.49
CA HIS A 142 7.37 6.22 1.74
C HIS A 142 6.41 5.84 2.90
N CYS A 143 6.32 4.55 3.26
CA CYS A 143 5.53 4.09 4.41
C CYS A 143 6.03 4.61 5.76
N ILE A 144 7.27 5.08 5.86
CA ILE A 144 7.79 5.69 7.11
C ILE A 144 7.28 7.11 7.33
N SER A 145 6.86 7.78 6.26
CA SER A 145 6.49 9.18 6.28
C SER A 145 5.01 9.39 6.55
N GLN A 146 4.69 10.20 7.55
CA GLN A 146 3.31 10.69 7.76
C GLN A 146 2.84 11.64 6.64
N TRP A 147 3.77 12.14 5.83
CA TRP A 147 3.48 12.89 4.62
C TRP A 147 3.25 11.97 3.40
N GLY A 148 3.58 10.67 3.52
CA GLY A 148 3.29 9.65 2.52
C GLY A 148 1.79 9.27 2.49
N TYR A 149 1.35 8.65 1.42
CA TYR A 149 -0.06 8.24 1.25
C TYR A 149 -0.41 6.91 1.96
N ASP A 150 0.58 6.08 2.28
CA ASP A 150 0.44 4.78 2.98
C ASP A 150 1.36 4.73 4.21
N PHE A 151 1.11 5.60 5.18
CA PHE A 151 1.89 5.63 6.42
C PHE A 151 1.66 4.39 7.26
N ARG A 152 2.76 3.75 7.68
CA ARG A 152 2.75 2.57 8.54
C ARG A 152 3.62 2.79 9.78
N PRO A 153 3.03 2.87 10.98
CA PRO A 153 3.76 3.13 12.23
C PRO A 153 4.94 2.18 12.48
N SER A 154 4.83 0.92 12.06
CA SER A 154 5.89 -0.09 12.20
C SER A 154 7.20 0.28 11.48
N TYR A 155 7.13 1.08 10.40
CA TYR A 155 8.32 1.59 9.71
C TYR A 155 9.18 2.52 10.57
N LEU A 156 8.60 3.20 11.55
CA LEU A 156 9.33 4.05 12.50
C LEU A 156 10.30 3.26 13.38
N ARG A 157 10.21 1.94 13.39
CA ARG A 157 11.12 1.05 14.13
C ARG A 157 12.35 0.64 13.33
N ILE A 158 12.38 0.90 12.02
CA ILE A 158 13.51 0.51 11.16
C ILE A 158 14.84 1.13 11.60
N PRO A 159 14.93 2.39 12.04
CA PRO A 159 16.18 2.98 12.53
C PRO A 159 16.81 2.24 13.71
N GLU A 160 16.00 1.52 14.53
CA GLU A 160 16.53 0.72 15.64
C GLU A 160 17.53 -0.36 15.18
N LEU A 161 17.47 -0.75 13.90
CA LEU A 161 18.45 -1.66 13.31
C LEU A 161 19.88 -1.13 13.37
N ARG A 162 20.08 0.21 13.40
CA ARG A 162 21.44 0.78 13.50
C ARG A 162 22.12 0.42 14.82
N ASP A 163 21.34 0.38 15.90
CA ASP A 163 21.85 0.03 17.23
C ASP A 163 21.92 -1.49 17.43
N LEU A 164 21.08 -2.25 16.73
CA LEU A 164 21.01 -3.70 16.85
C LEU A 164 22.09 -4.43 16.02
N LEU A 165 22.47 -3.87 14.87
CA LEU A 165 23.40 -4.52 13.94
C LEU A 165 24.84 -4.05 14.16
N GLN A 166 25.71 -4.95 14.55
CA GLN A 166 27.14 -4.63 14.82
C GLN A 166 27.92 -4.22 13.57
N SER A 167 27.51 -4.71 12.39
CA SER A 167 28.17 -4.42 11.10
C SER A 167 27.96 -3.00 10.58
N ASN A 168 27.05 -2.23 11.18
CA ASN A 168 26.69 -0.86 10.76
C ASN A 168 26.49 -0.70 9.23
N PRO A 169 25.60 -1.50 8.61
CA PRO A 169 25.43 -1.54 7.16
C PRO A 169 24.86 -0.22 6.62
N PRO A 170 25.09 0.10 5.33
CA PRO A 170 24.38 1.18 4.67
C PRO A 170 22.89 0.85 4.54
N PHE A 171 22.05 1.90 4.55
CA PHE A 171 20.61 1.79 4.30
C PHE A 171 20.30 2.23 2.89
N LEU A 172 19.61 1.38 2.13
CA LEU A 172 19.04 1.70 0.83
C LEU A 172 17.52 1.80 0.95
N ALA A 173 17.00 3.01 0.93
CA ALA A 173 15.56 3.26 0.90
C ALA A 173 15.08 3.41 -0.55
N LEU A 174 14.02 2.71 -0.91
CA LEU A 174 13.47 2.71 -2.27
C LEU A 174 12.00 3.06 -2.26
N THR A 175 11.59 3.95 -3.16
CA THR A 175 10.17 4.25 -3.39
C THR A 175 9.94 4.72 -4.83
N ALA A 176 8.69 4.54 -5.31
CA ALA A 176 8.27 4.99 -6.64
C ALA A 176 7.54 6.34 -6.61
N SER A 177 7.18 6.85 -5.44
CA SER A 177 6.30 8.00 -5.30
C SER A 177 6.65 8.79 -4.03
N ALA A 178 7.52 9.77 -4.15
CA ALA A 178 7.85 10.67 -3.06
C ALA A 178 8.00 12.10 -3.58
N THR A 179 7.31 13.04 -2.94
CA THR A 179 7.60 14.47 -3.08
C THR A 179 8.89 14.81 -2.34
N GLU A 180 9.49 15.98 -2.57
CA GLU A 180 10.69 16.40 -1.85
C GLU A 180 10.52 16.33 -0.32
N LYS A 181 9.37 16.79 0.17
CA LYS A 181 9.04 16.73 1.60
C LYS A 181 8.99 15.30 2.14
N VAL A 182 8.48 14.34 1.36
CA VAL A 182 8.47 12.92 1.73
C VAL A 182 9.89 12.35 1.68
N ALA A 183 10.69 12.73 0.71
CA ALA A 183 12.08 12.30 0.59
C ALA A 183 12.93 12.74 1.77
N ASP A 184 12.79 13.99 2.19
CA ASP A 184 13.46 14.53 3.39
C ASP A 184 13.02 13.78 4.65
N ASP A 185 11.72 13.60 4.85
CA ASP A 185 11.17 12.89 6.00
C ASP A 185 11.62 11.41 6.06
N ILE A 186 11.77 10.74 4.91
CA ILE A 186 12.33 9.38 4.84
C ILE A 186 13.78 9.36 5.36
N MET A 187 14.62 10.26 4.87
CA MET A 187 16.03 10.28 5.28
C MET A 187 16.20 10.62 6.76
N ASP A 188 15.42 11.59 7.25
CA ASP A 188 15.45 11.99 8.65
C ASP A 188 14.99 10.85 9.56
N LYS A 189 13.86 10.21 9.24
CA LYS A 189 13.30 9.11 10.05
C LYS A 189 14.08 7.81 9.96
N LEU A 190 14.79 7.53 8.86
CA LEU A 190 15.70 6.39 8.75
C LEU A 190 17.10 6.71 9.35
N ALA A 191 17.27 7.89 9.93
CA ALA A 191 18.52 8.35 10.50
C ALA A 191 19.71 8.19 9.52
N PHE A 192 19.56 8.69 8.30
CA PHE A 192 20.62 8.64 7.30
C PHE A 192 21.85 9.41 7.79
N ARG A 193 23.03 8.80 7.67
CA ARG A 193 24.30 9.41 8.06
C ARG A 193 24.66 10.63 7.24
N GLN A 194 24.15 10.70 6.01
CA GLN A 194 24.28 11.85 5.11
C GLN A 194 23.07 11.91 4.17
N ARG A 195 22.67 13.10 3.77
CA ARG A 195 21.64 13.26 2.74
C ARG A 195 22.19 12.81 1.39
N ASN A 196 21.56 11.79 0.79
CA ASN A 196 21.97 11.24 -0.49
C ASN A 196 20.73 10.72 -1.22
N VAL A 197 20.24 11.51 -2.16
CA VAL A 197 19.05 11.20 -2.96
C VAL A 197 19.46 11.01 -4.41
N LEU A 198 19.19 9.85 -4.93
CA LEU A 198 19.38 9.53 -6.34
C LEU A 198 18.00 9.36 -6.99
N LYS A 199 17.69 10.20 -7.97
CA LYS A 199 16.37 10.21 -8.63
C LYS A 199 16.51 10.17 -10.15
N THR A 200 15.58 9.46 -10.80
CA THR A 200 15.36 9.55 -12.25
C THR A 200 14.00 10.19 -12.49
N SER A 201 13.82 10.72 -13.69
CA SER A 201 12.52 11.24 -14.08
C SER A 201 11.41 10.20 -13.88
N PHE A 202 10.29 10.64 -13.36
CA PHE A 202 9.06 9.85 -13.24
C PHE A 202 8.29 9.79 -14.55
N GLU A 203 8.75 10.44 -15.61
CA GLU A 203 8.09 10.50 -16.89
C GLU A 203 7.93 9.10 -17.54
N ARG A 204 6.72 8.82 -17.99
CA ARG A 204 6.36 7.59 -18.67
C ARG A 204 5.80 7.93 -20.06
N LYS A 205 6.71 8.14 -21.04
CA LYS A 205 6.37 8.55 -22.43
C LYS A 205 5.44 7.58 -23.15
N ASN A 206 5.49 6.30 -22.77
CA ASN A 206 4.69 5.23 -23.35
C ASN A 206 3.29 5.10 -22.73
N ILE A 207 2.91 5.92 -21.74
CA ILE A 207 1.58 5.92 -21.14
C ILE A 207 0.81 7.16 -21.58
N SER A 208 -0.34 6.96 -22.24
CA SER A 208 -1.29 8.03 -22.51
C SER A 208 -2.26 8.18 -21.34
N TYR A 209 -2.21 9.31 -20.66
CA TYR A 209 -3.13 9.64 -19.56
C TYR A 209 -4.38 10.31 -20.12
N LEU A 210 -5.53 9.71 -19.85
CA LEU A 210 -6.82 10.15 -20.37
C LEU A 210 -7.81 10.34 -19.22
N VAL A 211 -8.44 11.50 -19.10
CA VAL A 211 -9.60 11.71 -18.24
C VAL A 211 -10.84 11.79 -19.11
N ARG A 212 -11.88 11.06 -18.73
CA ARG A 212 -13.14 11.01 -19.46
C ARG A 212 -14.29 11.38 -18.54
N LYS A 213 -14.89 12.56 -18.77
CA LYS A 213 -16.14 12.96 -18.17
C LYS A 213 -17.25 12.19 -18.88
N VAL A 214 -17.98 11.37 -18.15
CA VAL A 214 -18.99 10.46 -18.69
C VAL A 214 -20.26 10.50 -17.83
N GLU A 215 -21.41 10.28 -18.42
CA GLU A 215 -22.68 10.12 -17.71
C GLU A 215 -22.85 8.66 -17.27
N ASP A 216 -22.56 7.72 -18.17
CA ASP A 216 -22.61 6.27 -17.91
C ASP A 216 -21.22 5.63 -18.06
N LYS A 217 -20.61 5.31 -16.91
CA LYS A 217 -19.31 4.63 -16.85
C LYS A 217 -19.36 3.21 -17.42
N GLY A 218 -20.48 2.51 -17.30
CA GLY A 218 -20.62 1.12 -17.76
C GLY A 218 -20.54 1.03 -19.27
N THR A 219 -21.35 1.80 -19.96
CA THR A 219 -21.36 1.86 -21.42
C THR A 219 -20.01 2.34 -21.96
N TYR A 220 -19.42 3.38 -21.34
CA TYR A 220 -18.12 3.88 -21.76
C TYR A 220 -16.98 2.85 -21.55
N LEU A 221 -16.98 2.16 -20.41
CA LEU A 221 -15.99 1.11 -20.11
C LEU A 221 -16.05 0.01 -21.17
N VAL A 222 -17.22 -0.53 -21.45
CA VAL A 222 -17.43 -1.60 -22.44
C VAL A 222 -16.97 -1.16 -23.84
N SER A 223 -17.34 0.04 -24.26
CA SER A 223 -16.88 0.60 -25.54
C SER A 223 -15.35 0.75 -25.59
N THR A 224 -14.75 1.21 -24.50
CA THR A 224 -13.28 1.36 -24.41
C THR A 224 -12.58 0.01 -24.50
N LEU A 225 -13.09 -1.02 -23.82
CA LEU A 225 -12.54 -2.38 -23.86
C LEU A 225 -12.67 -3.03 -25.23
N GLY A 226 -13.67 -2.67 -26.02
CA GLY A 226 -13.80 -3.10 -27.42
C GLY A 226 -12.71 -2.55 -28.34
N ASN A 227 -12.13 -1.41 -28.00
CA ASN A 227 -11.11 -0.73 -28.81
C ASN A 227 -9.67 -0.98 -28.34
N ILE A 228 -9.45 -1.58 -27.17
CA ILE A 228 -8.12 -1.83 -26.62
C ILE A 228 -7.91 -3.33 -26.45
N ASN A 229 -6.96 -3.87 -27.22
CA ASN A 229 -6.58 -5.27 -27.08
C ASN A 229 -5.46 -5.44 -26.03
N GLY A 230 -5.54 -6.53 -25.24
CA GLY A 230 -4.49 -6.90 -24.30
C GLY A 230 -5.00 -7.11 -22.88
N THR A 231 -4.07 -7.26 -21.95
CA THR A 231 -4.38 -7.41 -20.53
C THR A 231 -4.51 -6.05 -19.86
N GLY A 232 -5.40 -5.95 -18.86
CA GLY A 232 -5.63 -4.70 -18.17
C GLY A 232 -6.15 -4.85 -16.75
N ILE A 233 -6.18 -3.72 -16.05
CA ILE A 233 -6.68 -3.60 -14.68
C ILE A 233 -7.76 -2.52 -14.66
N VAL A 234 -8.87 -2.79 -13.97
CA VAL A 234 -9.91 -1.81 -13.67
C VAL A 234 -9.96 -1.60 -12.17
N TYR A 235 -9.60 -0.41 -11.70
CA TYR A 235 -9.63 -0.08 -10.28
C TYR A 235 -10.97 0.47 -9.83
N VAL A 236 -11.47 -0.05 -8.70
CA VAL A 236 -12.70 0.37 -8.03
C VAL A 236 -12.46 0.52 -6.52
N ARG A 237 -13.29 1.30 -5.83
CA ARG A 237 -13.11 1.56 -4.40
C ARG A 237 -13.69 0.49 -3.47
N SER A 238 -14.65 -0.32 -3.89
CA SER A 238 -15.30 -1.27 -2.98
C SER A 238 -15.26 -2.71 -3.48
N ARG A 239 -15.25 -3.65 -2.51
CA ARG A 239 -15.30 -5.10 -2.77
C ARG A 239 -16.54 -5.47 -3.59
N LYS A 240 -17.70 -4.90 -3.24
CA LYS A 240 -18.97 -5.12 -3.96
C LYS A 240 -18.86 -4.63 -5.41
N LYS A 241 -18.35 -3.40 -5.61
CA LYS A 241 -18.19 -2.82 -6.96
C LYS A 241 -17.22 -3.62 -7.82
N SER A 242 -16.15 -4.23 -7.24
CA SER A 242 -15.22 -5.05 -8.03
C SER A 242 -15.91 -6.26 -8.67
N ARG A 243 -16.85 -6.89 -7.96
CA ARG A 243 -17.64 -7.99 -8.48
C ARG A 243 -18.64 -7.52 -9.52
N GLU A 244 -19.43 -6.48 -9.22
CA GLU A 244 -20.45 -5.93 -10.13
C GLU A 244 -19.86 -5.51 -11.49
N VAL A 245 -18.71 -4.82 -11.48
CA VAL A 245 -18.06 -4.37 -12.71
C VAL A 245 -17.42 -5.54 -13.46
N ALA A 246 -16.87 -6.54 -12.77
CA ALA A 246 -16.37 -7.75 -13.43
C ALA A 246 -17.49 -8.55 -14.10
N GLU A 247 -18.65 -8.68 -13.44
CA GLU A 247 -19.84 -9.33 -14.00
C GLU A 247 -20.39 -8.55 -15.21
N LEU A 248 -20.41 -7.21 -15.15
CA LEU A 248 -20.78 -6.36 -16.28
C LEU A 248 -19.88 -6.61 -17.50
N ILE A 249 -18.56 -6.63 -17.30
CA ILE A 249 -17.57 -6.85 -18.36
C ILE A 249 -17.70 -8.26 -18.93
N SER A 250 -17.82 -9.27 -18.07
CA SER A 250 -17.97 -10.68 -18.49
C SER A 250 -19.27 -10.91 -19.23
N GLY A 251 -20.38 -10.29 -18.81
CA GLY A 251 -21.68 -10.35 -19.49
C GLY A 251 -21.67 -9.74 -20.91
N LYS A 252 -20.63 -8.96 -21.24
CA LYS A 252 -20.39 -8.42 -22.59
C LYS A 252 -19.36 -9.22 -23.40
N GLY A 253 -18.97 -10.41 -22.93
CA GLY A 253 -18.09 -11.33 -23.65
C GLY A 253 -16.59 -11.12 -23.44
N PHE A 254 -16.18 -10.23 -22.54
CA PHE A 254 -14.76 -10.05 -22.22
C PHE A 254 -14.31 -11.01 -21.10
N SER A 255 -13.09 -11.52 -21.19
CA SER A 255 -12.49 -12.34 -20.12
C SER A 255 -12.12 -11.45 -18.94
N ALA A 256 -12.96 -11.41 -17.91
CA ALA A 256 -12.77 -10.59 -16.71
C ALA A 256 -13.02 -11.39 -15.43
N ASP A 257 -12.31 -11.02 -14.36
CA ASP A 257 -12.50 -11.54 -13.00
C ASP A 257 -12.28 -10.41 -11.97
N PHE A 258 -12.68 -10.63 -10.72
CA PHE A 258 -12.55 -9.63 -9.66
C PHE A 258 -11.56 -10.05 -8.59
N TYR A 259 -10.94 -9.04 -7.93
CA TYR A 259 -9.95 -9.24 -6.88
C TYR A 259 -10.08 -8.19 -5.76
N HIS A 260 -10.07 -8.63 -4.51
CA HIS A 260 -10.06 -7.75 -3.33
C HIS A 260 -9.52 -8.48 -2.09
N ALA A 261 -9.10 -7.73 -1.07
CA ALA A 261 -8.52 -8.26 0.16
C ALA A 261 -9.45 -9.21 0.95
N GLY A 262 -10.77 -9.10 0.78
CA GLY A 262 -11.73 -9.98 1.45
C GLY A 262 -11.85 -11.40 0.87
N LEU A 263 -11.14 -11.72 -0.20
CA LEU A 263 -11.03 -13.10 -0.71
C LEU A 263 -10.02 -13.89 0.14
N VAL A 264 -10.28 -15.18 0.33
CA VAL A 264 -9.31 -16.07 0.98
C VAL A 264 -8.02 -16.17 0.15
N GLN A 265 -6.87 -16.38 0.81
CA GLN A 265 -5.56 -16.32 0.18
C GLN A 265 -5.45 -17.24 -1.04
N GLU A 266 -5.89 -18.47 -0.94
CA GLU A 266 -5.85 -19.45 -2.03
C GLU A 266 -6.61 -18.95 -3.28
N THR A 267 -7.77 -18.33 -3.09
CA THR A 267 -8.55 -17.74 -4.19
C THR A 267 -7.83 -16.54 -4.80
N ARG A 268 -7.20 -15.70 -3.97
CA ARG A 268 -6.39 -14.57 -4.44
C ARG A 268 -5.25 -15.06 -5.32
N ASP A 269 -4.52 -16.06 -4.88
CA ASP A 269 -3.37 -16.63 -5.59
C ASP A 269 -3.81 -17.26 -6.93
N LYS A 270 -4.92 -18.01 -6.96
CA LYS A 270 -5.49 -18.57 -8.19
C LYS A 270 -5.88 -17.51 -9.21
N LYS A 271 -6.59 -16.45 -8.78
CA LYS A 271 -7.03 -15.36 -9.66
C LYS A 271 -5.84 -14.54 -10.19
N GLN A 272 -4.89 -14.23 -9.33
CA GLN A 272 -3.66 -13.54 -9.73
C GLN A 272 -2.87 -14.37 -10.74
N LYS A 273 -2.68 -15.65 -10.50
CA LYS A 273 -1.99 -16.56 -11.42
C LYS A 273 -2.68 -16.66 -12.77
N ALA A 274 -4.01 -16.82 -12.80
CA ALA A 274 -4.78 -16.86 -14.03
C ALA A 274 -4.62 -15.57 -14.87
N TRP A 275 -4.58 -14.40 -14.22
CA TRP A 275 -4.35 -13.13 -14.88
C TRP A 275 -2.88 -12.97 -15.35
N MET A 276 -1.90 -13.39 -14.54
CA MET A 276 -0.49 -13.39 -14.93
C MET A 276 -0.24 -14.26 -16.16
N GLU A 277 -0.87 -15.43 -16.24
CA GLU A 277 -0.79 -16.36 -17.37
C GLU A 277 -1.63 -15.92 -18.59
N GLY A 278 -2.40 -14.84 -18.48
CA GLY A 278 -3.25 -14.33 -19.56
C GLY A 278 -4.55 -15.11 -19.82
N LYS A 279 -4.87 -16.10 -18.97
CA LYS A 279 -6.15 -16.82 -18.99
C LYS A 279 -7.32 -15.89 -18.69
N THR A 280 -7.14 -15.00 -17.72
CA THR A 280 -8.01 -13.85 -17.46
C THR A 280 -7.32 -12.62 -18.03
N LYS A 281 -7.97 -11.88 -18.93
CA LYS A 281 -7.38 -10.69 -19.54
C LYS A 281 -7.57 -9.44 -18.69
N ILE A 282 -8.71 -9.29 -18.03
CA ILE A 282 -9.07 -8.10 -17.28
C ILE A 282 -9.29 -8.47 -15.82
N ILE A 283 -8.62 -7.78 -14.92
CA ILE A 283 -8.89 -7.90 -13.49
C ILE A 283 -9.55 -6.62 -12.97
N VAL A 284 -10.70 -6.76 -12.34
CA VAL A 284 -11.38 -5.64 -11.66
C VAL A 284 -11.05 -5.72 -10.18
N ALA A 285 -10.39 -4.72 -9.66
CA ALA A 285 -9.81 -4.83 -8.32
C ALA A 285 -9.93 -3.56 -7.48
N THR A 286 -9.87 -3.74 -6.17
CA THR A 286 -9.54 -2.66 -5.25
C THR A 286 -8.02 -2.45 -5.21
N ASN A 287 -7.55 -1.42 -4.49
CA ASN A 287 -6.11 -1.17 -4.27
C ASN A 287 -5.33 -2.37 -3.69
N ALA A 288 -6.04 -3.39 -3.17
CA ALA A 288 -5.43 -4.65 -2.74
C ALA A 288 -4.75 -5.44 -3.87
N PHE A 289 -5.12 -5.17 -5.14
CA PHE A 289 -4.47 -5.73 -6.31
C PHE A 289 -3.50 -4.69 -6.86
N GLY A 290 -2.27 -4.77 -6.39
CA GLY A 290 -1.39 -3.72 -6.84
C GLY A 290 0.05 -3.92 -6.43
N MET A 291 0.39 -3.66 -5.17
CA MET A 291 1.78 -3.76 -4.71
C MET A 291 2.33 -5.18 -4.99
N GLY A 292 3.49 -5.24 -5.63
CA GLY A 292 4.15 -6.51 -5.98
C GLY A 292 3.78 -7.11 -7.35
N ILE A 293 2.82 -6.58 -8.08
CA ILE A 293 2.49 -7.11 -9.41
C ILE A 293 3.50 -6.65 -10.44
N ASP A 294 4.19 -7.59 -11.07
CA ASP A 294 5.21 -7.35 -12.11
C ASP A 294 4.86 -8.05 -13.44
N LYS A 295 3.73 -7.66 -14.04
CA LYS A 295 3.33 -8.10 -15.39
C LYS A 295 3.73 -7.03 -16.42
N PRO A 296 4.60 -7.36 -17.39
CA PRO A 296 5.16 -6.36 -18.30
C PRO A 296 4.15 -5.86 -19.35
N ASP A 297 3.22 -6.69 -19.76
CA ASP A 297 2.34 -6.51 -20.91
C ASP A 297 0.95 -5.95 -20.57
N VAL A 298 0.81 -5.23 -19.46
CA VAL A 298 -0.45 -4.54 -19.12
C VAL A 298 -0.66 -3.38 -20.09
N ARG A 299 -1.71 -3.46 -20.91
CA ARG A 299 -2.00 -2.45 -21.94
C ARG A 299 -2.81 -1.29 -21.44
N PHE A 300 -3.66 -1.49 -20.44
CA PHE A 300 -4.46 -0.41 -19.88
C PHE A 300 -4.67 -0.55 -18.37
N VAL A 301 -4.78 0.61 -17.73
CA VAL A 301 -5.25 0.76 -16.35
C VAL A 301 -6.42 1.74 -16.38
N ILE A 302 -7.60 1.29 -15.99
CA ILE A 302 -8.81 2.12 -15.97
C ILE A 302 -9.23 2.33 -14.53
N HIS A 303 -9.39 3.58 -14.11
CA HIS A 303 -9.99 3.93 -12.83
C HIS A 303 -11.49 4.19 -13.03
N TRP A 304 -12.30 3.29 -12.50
CA TRP A 304 -13.74 3.48 -12.43
C TRP A 304 -14.12 4.53 -11.40
N ASP A 305 -13.45 4.51 -10.27
CA ASP A 305 -13.58 5.50 -9.20
C ASP A 305 -12.30 6.34 -9.12
N ILE A 306 -12.44 7.62 -8.70
CA ILE A 306 -11.29 8.51 -8.51
C ILE A 306 -10.46 8.01 -7.32
N PRO A 307 -9.14 7.82 -7.45
CA PRO A 307 -8.25 7.50 -6.33
C PRO A 307 -8.23 8.60 -5.26
N ASP A 308 -7.77 8.25 -4.06
CA ASP A 308 -7.69 9.20 -2.93
C ASP A 308 -6.56 10.24 -3.07
N SER A 309 -5.61 10.00 -3.98
CA SER A 309 -4.47 10.88 -4.18
C SER A 309 -3.79 10.68 -5.53
N ILE A 310 -2.99 11.66 -5.93
CA ILE A 310 -2.15 11.60 -7.14
C ILE A 310 -1.11 10.48 -7.02
N GLU A 311 -0.55 10.23 -5.82
CA GLU A 311 0.44 9.19 -5.59
C GLU A 311 -0.15 7.80 -5.86
N SER A 312 -1.34 7.51 -5.33
CA SER A 312 -2.06 6.26 -5.60
C SER A 312 -2.36 6.10 -7.09
N TYR A 313 -2.90 7.16 -7.72
CA TYR A 313 -3.16 7.17 -9.15
C TYR A 313 -1.90 6.89 -9.96
N PHE A 314 -0.79 7.55 -9.64
CA PHE A 314 0.48 7.40 -10.34
C PHE A 314 1.07 5.99 -10.17
N GLN A 315 1.02 5.44 -8.97
CA GLN A 315 1.49 4.09 -8.68
C GLN A 315 0.65 3.02 -9.41
N GLU A 316 -0.68 3.19 -9.44
CA GLU A 316 -1.60 2.26 -10.09
C GLU A 316 -1.48 2.34 -11.62
N THR A 317 -1.44 3.53 -12.20
CA THR A 317 -1.24 3.73 -13.65
C THR A 317 0.15 3.28 -14.11
N GLY A 318 1.16 3.42 -13.26
CA GLY A 318 2.54 2.97 -13.52
C GLY A 318 2.70 1.47 -13.76
N ARG A 319 1.64 0.67 -13.53
CA ARG A 319 1.60 -0.77 -13.87
C ARG A 319 1.47 -1.01 -15.37
N ALA A 320 0.91 -0.04 -16.11
CA ALA A 320 0.77 -0.14 -17.55
C ALA A 320 2.12 -0.01 -18.27
N GLY A 321 2.30 -0.76 -19.33
CA GLY A 321 3.40 -0.61 -20.28
C GLY A 321 4.80 -0.74 -19.70
N ARG A 322 5.06 -1.67 -18.80
CA ARG A 322 6.42 -1.90 -18.25
C ARG A 322 7.39 -2.45 -19.31
N ASP A 323 6.86 -3.01 -20.37
CA ASP A 323 7.62 -3.46 -21.55
C ASP A 323 7.98 -2.32 -22.51
N GLY A 324 7.67 -1.06 -22.18
CA GLY A 324 7.93 0.11 -23.01
C GLY A 324 6.92 0.34 -24.13
N LYS A 325 5.98 -0.58 -24.36
CA LYS A 325 4.97 -0.43 -25.42
C LYS A 325 3.88 0.54 -25.00
N GLN A 326 3.24 1.15 -26.01
CA GLN A 326 2.13 2.07 -25.82
C GLN A 326 1.04 1.47 -24.93
N SER A 327 0.60 2.24 -23.95
CA SER A 327 -0.39 1.83 -22.96
C SER A 327 -1.24 3.02 -22.54
N TRP A 328 -2.37 2.73 -21.91
CA TRP A 328 -3.37 3.76 -21.57
C TRP A 328 -3.70 3.75 -20.08
N ALA A 329 -3.74 4.92 -19.48
CA ALA A 329 -4.25 5.18 -18.16
C ALA A 329 -5.54 6.02 -18.30
N VAL A 330 -6.69 5.43 -18.01
CA VAL A 330 -8.00 6.09 -18.19
C VAL A 330 -8.65 6.32 -16.85
N LEU A 331 -9.01 7.56 -16.55
CA LEU A 331 -9.82 7.92 -15.38
C LEU A 331 -11.23 8.25 -15.83
N LEU A 332 -12.22 7.51 -15.34
CA LEU A 332 -13.64 7.78 -15.57
C LEU A 332 -14.15 8.71 -14.47
N TYR A 333 -14.70 9.84 -14.85
CA TYR A 333 -15.16 10.88 -13.95
C TYR A 333 -16.63 11.22 -14.19
N THR A 334 -17.38 11.33 -13.09
CA THR A 334 -18.74 11.91 -13.06
C THR A 334 -18.80 12.97 -11.96
N GLU A 335 -19.69 13.94 -12.07
CA GLU A 335 -19.91 14.95 -11.01
C GLU A 335 -20.27 14.31 -9.65
N ALA A 336 -20.99 13.17 -9.70
CA ALA A 336 -21.33 12.43 -8.49
C ALA A 336 -20.11 11.86 -7.75
N ASP A 337 -18.98 11.63 -8.45
CA ASP A 337 -17.78 11.10 -7.82
C ASP A 337 -17.14 12.10 -6.87
N LYS A 338 -17.11 13.39 -7.25
CA LYS A 338 -16.60 14.48 -6.39
C LYS A 338 -17.40 14.54 -5.08
N ASN A 339 -18.74 14.54 -5.19
CA ASN A 339 -19.61 14.58 -4.03
C ASN A 339 -19.41 13.37 -3.11
N ARG A 340 -19.28 12.16 -3.67
CA ARG A 340 -18.98 10.94 -2.90
C ARG A 340 -17.63 11.00 -2.21
N LEU A 341 -16.62 11.53 -2.89
CA LEU A 341 -15.28 11.72 -2.31
C LEU A 341 -15.33 12.66 -1.11
N MET A 342 -15.97 13.81 -1.26
CA MET A 342 -16.09 14.79 -0.18
C MET A 342 -16.91 14.23 1.00
N GLN A 343 -17.99 13.50 0.74
CA GLN A 343 -18.75 12.80 1.79
C GLN A 343 -17.90 11.74 2.51
N SER A 344 -17.02 11.04 1.80
CA SER A 344 -16.14 10.03 2.40
C SER A 344 -15.18 10.62 3.44
N VAL A 345 -14.83 11.91 3.33
CA VAL A 345 -14.00 12.62 4.31
C VAL A 345 -14.66 12.63 5.70
N ALA A 346 -15.97 12.88 5.75
CA ALA A 346 -16.71 12.92 7.03
C ALA A 346 -16.69 11.56 7.75
N HIS A 347 -16.78 10.46 7.00
CA HIS A 347 -16.69 9.11 7.55
C HIS A 347 -15.27 8.70 7.93
N LYS A 348 -14.26 9.15 7.15
CA LYS A 348 -12.86 8.86 7.42
C LYS A 348 -12.31 9.65 8.62
N PHE A 349 -12.91 10.81 8.90
CA PHE A 349 -12.55 11.70 10.02
C PHE A 349 -13.78 11.96 10.88
N PRO A 350 -14.22 10.98 11.70
CA PRO A 350 -15.33 11.18 12.61
C PRO A 350 -15.05 12.36 13.55
N PRO A 351 -16.04 13.15 13.96
CA PRO A 351 -15.84 14.21 14.96
C PRO A 351 -15.14 13.70 16.20
N VAL A 352 -14.27 14.51 16.81
CA VAL A 352 -13.49 14.13 18.00
C VAL A 352 -14.39 13.61 19.13
N GLU A 353 -15.54 14.24 19.33
CA GLU A 353 -16.51 13.79 20.36
C GLU A 353 -17.03 12.37 20.05
N LYS A 354 -17.23 12.04 18.78
CA LYS A 354 -17.65 10.67 18.39
C LYS A 354 -16.53 9.65 18.62
N ILE A 355 -15.27 10.03 18.42
CA ILE A 355 -14.12 9.16 18.75
C ILE A 355 -14.10 8.87 20.25
N LYS A 356 -14.34 9.90 21.09
CA LYS A 356 -14.43 9.75 22.54
C LYS A 356 -15.60 8.88 22.96
N ASP A 357 -16.76 9.02 22.31
CA ASP A 357 -17.93 8.18 22.58
C ASP A 357 -17.64 6.71 22.23
N VAL A 358 -17.00 6.44 21.10
CA VAL A 358 -16.60 5.08 20.71
C VAL A 358 -15.65 4.46 21.73
N TYR A 359 -14.68 5.24 22.23
CA TYR A 359 -13.77 4.77 23.28
C TYR A 359 -14.50 4.41 24.57
N GLU A 360 -15.38 5.28 25.06
CA GLU A 360 -16.17 5.03 26.26
C GLU A 360 -17.05 3.79 26.13
N LEU A 361 -17.78 3.68 25.01
CA LEU A 361 -18.61 2.52 24.69
C LEU A 361 -17.81 1.23 24.58
N LEU A 362 -16.61 1.29 24.00
CA LEU A 362 -15.71 0.16 23.91
C LEU A 362 -15.24 -0.32 25.29
N CYS A 363 -14.78 0.60 26.13
CA CYS A 363 -14.38 0.27 27.50
C CYS A 363 -15.54 -0.32 28.33
N ASN A 364 -16.76 0.23 28.16
CA ASN A 364 -17.96 -0.30 28.79
C ASN A 364 -18.37 -1.69 28.25
N HIS A 365 -18.21 -1.91 26.93
CA HIS A 365 -18.46 -3.21 26.30
C HIS A 365 -17.55 -4.29 26.85
N LEU A 366 -16.29 -3.95 27.09
CA LEU A 366 -15.26 -4.83 27.65
C LEU A 366 -15.26 -4.85 29.21
N GLN A 367 -16.20 -4.18 29.83
CA GLN A 367 -16.35 -4.10 31.30
C GLN A 367 -15.09 -3.64 32.04
N MET A 368 -14.34 -2.73 31.42
CA MET A 368 -13.08 -2.24 31.96
C MET A 368 -13.30 -1.06 32.91
N PRO A 369 -12.85 -1.10 34.18
CA PRO A 369 -12.91 0.04 35.09
C PRO A 369 -11.95 1.17 34.70
N VAL A 370 -12.29 2.42 35.07
CA VAL A 370 -11.37 3.57 34.92
C VAL A 370 -10.10 3.34 35.75
N GLY A 371 -8.93 3.69 35.19
CA GLY A 371 -7.62 3.47 35.80
C GLY A 371 -7.09 2.04 35.70
N SER A 372 -7.72 1.19 34.88
CA SER A 372 -7.29 -0.19 34.67
C SER A 372 -7.16 -0.52 33.17
N GLY A 373 -6.76 -1.73 32.85
CA GLY A 373 -6.80 -2.28 31.50
C GLY A 373 -5.52 -2.14 30.70
N LYS A 374 -4.48 -1.46 31.18
CA LYS A 374 -3.18 -1.41 30.49
C LYS A 374 -2.63 -2.83 30.28
N ASP A 375 -2.10 -3.05 29.08
CA ASP A 375 -1.51 -4.32 28.62
C ASP A 375 -2.53 -5.51 28.57
N THR A 376 -3.84 -5.23 28.66
CA THR A 376 -4.88 -6.26 28.50
C THR A 376 -5.21 -6.48 27.03
N VAL A 377 -5.53 -7.74 26.71
CA VAL A 377 -5.88 -8.19 25.35
C VAL A 377 -7.31 -8.71 25.36
N HIS A 378 -8.13 -8.19 24.46
CA HIS A 378 -9.54 -8.54 24.36
C HIS A 378 -9.90 -8.99 22.95
N ASP A 379 -10.68 -10.07 22.85
CA ASP A 379 -11.35 -10.43 21.61
C ASP A 379 -12.37 -9.33 21.25
N PHE A 380 -12.41 -8.91 19.99
CA PHE A 380 -13.31 -7.85 19.56
C PHE A 380 -14.09 -8.24 18.31
N ASN A 381 -15.41 -8.26 18.43
CA ASN A 381 -16.30 -8.44 17.30
C ASN A 381 -16.92 -7.10 16.89
N MET A 382 -16.38 -6.52 15.82
CA MET A 382 -16.86 -5.24 15.29
C MET A 382 -18.36 -5.26 14.97
N GLN A 383 -18.87 -6.34 14.37
CA GLN A 383 -20.28 -6.43 13.98
C GLN A 383 -21.21 -6.45 15.21
N GLU A 384 -20.85 -7.22 16.22
CA GLU A 384 -21.58 -7.28 17.49
C GLU A 384 -21.56 -5.93 18.22
N PHE A 385 -20.38 -5.30 18.29
CA PHE A 385 -20.21 -4.01 18.94
C PHE A 385 -21.08 -2.92 18.28
N VAL A 386 -20.99 -2.77 16.95
CA VAL A 386 -21.76 -1.74 16.24
C VAL A 386 -23.27 -2.02 16.26
N ALA A 387 -23.69 -3.28 16.24
CA ALA A 387 -25.09 -3.66 16.35
C ALA A 387 -25.64 -3.33 17.75
N LYS A 388 -24.91 -3.69 18.81
CA LYS A 388 -25.30 -3.45 20.21
C LYS A 388 -25.51 -1.96 20.51
N TYR A 389 -24.58 -1.12 20.02
CA TYR A 389 -24.60 0.32 20.31
C TYR A 389 -25.18 1.18 19.16
N ARG A 390 -25.68 0.55 18.09
CA ARG A 390 -26.26 1.20 16.90
C ARG A 390 -25.31 2.22 16.25
N LEU A 391 -24.03 1.86 16.14
CA LEU A 391 -22.99 2.72 15.60
C LEU A 391 -22.81 2.48 14.08
N PRO A 392 -22.45 3.52 13.29
CA PRO A 392 -22.01 3.34 11.92
C PRO A 392 -20.66 2.61 11.87
N VAL A 393 -20.60 1.50 11.12
CA VAL A 393 -19.40 0.63 11.03
C VAL A 393 -18.14 1.40 10.63
N ILE A 394 -18.23 2.21 9.58
CA ILE A 394 -17.07 2.94 9.01
C ILE A 394 -16.55 3.98 10.00
N ASP A 395 -17.44 4.74 10.63
CA ASP A 395 -17.05 5.77 11.60
C ASP A 395 -16.43 5.15 12.86
N THR A 396 -16.99 4.01 13.31
CA THR A 396 -16.46 3.25 14.46
C THR A 396 -15.06 2.71 14.15
N TYR A 397 -14.87 2.11 12.99
CA TYR A 397 -13.59 1.62 12.54
C TYR A 397 -12.54 2.74 12.51
N ASN A 398 -12.86 3.87 11.88
CA ASN A 398 -11.95 5.01 11.84
C ASN A 398 -11.68 5.62 13.21
N SER A 399 -12.68 5.62 14.13
CA SER A 399 -12.47 6.05 15.51
C SER A 399 -11.46 5.18 16.24
N LEU A 400 -11.51 3.85 16.07
CA LEU A 400 -10.52 2.93 16.64
C LEU A 400 -9.12 3.18 16.07
N LEU A 401 -8.99 3.47 14.77
CA LEU A 401 -7.70 3.83 14.16
C LEU A 401 -7.13 5.14 14.73
N PHE A 402 -7.97 6.14 15.04
CA PHE A 402 -7.51 7.35 15.73
C PHE A 402 -7.06 7.08 17.16
N LEU A 403 -7.79 6.25 17.91
CA LEU A 403 -7.40 5.84 19.26
C LEU A 403 -6.07 5.06 19.27
N GLN A 404 -5.86 4.22 18.27
CA GLN A 404 -4.58 3.53 18.06
C GLN A 404 -3.45 4.53 17.74
N ARG A 405 -3.71 5.52 16.89
CA ARG A 405 -2.72 6.55 16.53
C ARG A 405 -2.32 7.42 17.74
N GLU A 406 -3.24 7.66 18.66
CA GLU A 406 -2.96 8.34 19.92
C GLU A 406 -2.25 7.45 20.95
N GLY A 407 -2.14 6.15 20.69
CA GLY A 407 -1.48 5.22 21.59
C GLY A 407 -2.33 4.78 22.78
N TYR A 408 -3.67 4.85 22.69
CA TYR A 408 -4.56 4.34 23.74
C TYR A 408 -4.80 2.84 23.63
N LEU A 409 -4.80 2.33 22.39
CA LEU A 409 -5.01 0.93 22.10
C LEU A 409 -4.29 0.52 20.81
N GLU A 410 -4.11 -0.76 20.59
CA GLU A 410 -3.79 -1.37 19.30
C GLU A 410 -5.00 -2.17 18.83
N PHE A 411 -5.39 -1.97 17.59
CA PHE A 411 -6.46 -2.70 16.91
C PHE A 411 -5.88 -3.55 15.80
N THR A 412 -6.04 -4.86 15.91
CA THR A 412 -5.56 -5.80 14.89
C THR A 412 -6.71 -6.23 14.00
N GLU A 413 -6.60 -6.01 12.69
CA GLU A 413 -7.65 -6.37 11.71
C GLU A 413 -7.69 -7.86 11.42
N GLU A 414 -6.58 -8.55 11.55
CA GLU A 414 -6.46 -9.93 11.11
C GLU A 414 -5.86 -10.84 12.13
N ILE A 415 -6.42 -12.01 12.10
CA ILE A 415 -6.27 -12.90 13.12
C ILE A 415 -6.29 -14.34 12.68
N ASN A 416 -5.17 -14.85 12.52
CA ASN A 416 -4.83 -16.16 12.96
C ASN A 416 -4.13 -15.98 14.31
N ASN A 417 -4.89 -15.75 15.38
CA ASN A 417 -4.38 -15.97 16.70
C ASN A 417 -4.32 -17.47 16.90
N PRO A 418 -3.14 -18.07 16.78
CA PRO A 418 -3.03 -19.50 17.04
C PRO A 418 -3.37 -19.77 18.49
N SER A 419 -3.94 -20.93 18.72
CA SER A 419 -4.16 -21.42 20.09
C SER A 419 -2.86 -21.40 20.88
N ARG A 420 -2.95 -21.03 22.15
CA ARG A 420 -1.79 -20.95 23.06
C ARG A 420 -2.06 -21.75 24.33
N VAL A 421 -1.01 -22.40 24.82
CA VAL A 421 -1.06 -23.18 26.05
C VAL A 421 0.13 -22.87 26.94
N HIS A 422 -0.12 -22.76 28.23
CA HIS A 422 0.88 -22.63 29.30
C HIS A 422 0.51 -23.56 30.43
N PHE A 423 1.46 -24.37 30.97
CA PHE A 423 1.22 -25.15 32.18
C PHE A 423 1.29 -24.25 33.40
N ILE A 424 0.21 -24.26 34.19
CA ILE A 424 0.10 -23.45 35.43
C ILE A 424 0.74 -24.21 36.60
N VAL A 425 0.78 -25.53 36.50
CA VAL A 425 1.35 -26.40 37.55
C VAL A 425 2.81 -26.71 37.29
N GLY A 426 3.57 -26.97 38.35
CA GLY A 426 4.95 -27.43 38.25
C GLY A 426 5.05 -28.88 37.73
N ARG A 427 6.27 -29.31 37.35
CA ARG A 427 6.50 -30.64 36.77
C ARG A 427 6.08 -31.77 37.72
N ASP A 428 6.34 -31.63 39.03
CA ASP A 428 6.02 -32.65 40.00
C ASP A 428 4.50 -32.79 40.23
N ASP A 429 3.77 -31.70 40.22
CA ASP A 429 2.31 -31.74 40.36
C ASP A 429 1.64 -32.22 39.06
N LEU A 430 2.20 -31.89 37.91
CA LEU A 430 1.76 -32.46 36.64
C LEU A 430 1.94 -33.96 36.60
N TYR A 431 3.06 -34.48 37.11
CA TYR A 431 3.30 -35.92 37.21
C TYR A 431 2.29 -36.62 38.13
N LYS A 432 2.00 -36.05 39.33
CA LYS A 432 0.95 -36.56 40.24
C LYS A 432 -0.41 -36.58 39.54
N PHE A 433 -0.75 -35.51 38.80
CA PHE A 433 -2.00 -35.45 38.06
C PHE A 433 -2.09 -36.54 36.97
N GLN A 434 -1.01 -36.76 36.20
CA GLN A 434 -0.95 -37.81 35.17
C GLN A 434 -1.15 -39.21 35.73
N VAL A 435 -0.55 -39.50 36.88
CA VAL A 435 -0.73 -40.79 37.59
C VAL A 435 -2.15 -40.99 38.05
N ALA A 436 -2.80 -39.94 38.58
CA ALA A 436 -4.16 -39.98 39.06
C ALA A 436 -5.22 -39.97 37.93
N ASN A 437 -4.86 -39.56 36.73
CA ASN A 437 -5.80 -39.32 35.62
C ASN A 437 -5.25 -39.89 34.30
N GLU A 438 -5.25 -41.19 34.16
CA GLU A 438 -4.68 -41.94 33.01
C GLU A 438 -5.27 -41.47 31.65
N ALA A 439 -6.53 -41.05 31.64
CA ALA A 439 -7.21 -40.56 30.42
C ALA A 439 -6.53 -39.35 29.79
N TYR A 440 -5.84 -38.51 30.57
CA TYR A 440 -5.14 -37.31 30.09
C TYR A 440 -3.65 -37.53 29.86
N ASP A 441 -3.07 -38.64 30.38
CA ASP A 441 -1.63 -38.87 30.33
C ASP A 441 -1.08 -38.88 28.90
N LYS A 442 -1.76 -39.61 28.00
CA LYS A 442 -1.35 -39.70 26.58
C LYS A 442 -1.36 -38.35 25.89
N PHE A 443 -2.38 -37.53 26.19
CA PHE A 443 -2.52 -36.22 25.58
C PHE A 443 -1.49 -35.22 26.13
N ILE A 444 -1.25 -35.20 27.44
CA ILE A 444 -0.22 -34.38 28.08
C ILE A 444 1.17 -34.73 27.53
N LYS A 445 1.49 -36.01 27.40
CA LYS A 445 2.75 -36.46 26.79
C LYS A 445 2.87 -36.04 25.32
N LEU A 446 1.78 -36.06 24.57
CA LEU A 446 1.75 -35.57 23.20
C LEU A 446 2.06 -34.04 23.14
N LEU A 447 1.44 -33.24 24.01
CA LEU A 447 1.72 -31.83 24.12
C LEU A 447 3.19 -31.55 24.43
N LEU A 448 3.74 -32.17 25.47
CA LEU A 448 5.12 -31.98 25.91
C LEU A 448 6.17 -32.42 24.86
N ARG A 449 5.84 -33.44 24.05
CA ARG A 449 6.70 -33.91 22.95
C ARG A 449 6.57 -33.01 21.70
N SER A 450 5.44 -32.33 21.53
CA SER A 450 5.16 -31.52 20.35
C SER A 450 5.67 -30.09 20.49
N TYR A 451 5.75 -29.59 21.71
CA TYR A 451 6.08 -28.19 21.95
C TYR A 451 6.96 -28.04 23.21
N SER A 452 8.00 -27.22 23.11
CA SER A 452 8.92 -26.89 24.21
C SER A 452 8.54 -25.55 24.88
N GLY A 453 8.95 -25.33 26.11
CA GLY A 453 8.79 -24.04 26.82
C GLY A 453 7.45 -23.82 27.50
N MET A 454 6.51 -24.77 27.46
CA MET A 454 5.14 -24.61 27.99
C MET A 454 5.05 -24.35 29.51
N PHE A 455 6.11 -24.58 30.28
CA PHE A 455 6.15 -24.29 31.72
C PHE A 455 6.62 -22.89 32.04
N THR A 456 7.23 -22.20 31.08
CA THR A 456 7.83 -20.89 31.29
C THR A 456 7.09 -19.76 30.57
N GLU A 457 6.38 -20.10 29.50
CA GLU A 457 5.67 -19.12 28.66
C GLU A 457 4.49 -19.74 27.93
N TYR A 458 3.63 -18.88 27.34
CA TYR A 458 2.56 -19.30 26.44
C TYR A 458 3.13 -19.76 25.12
N VAL A 459 2.97 -21.04 24.82
CA VAL A 459 3.44 -21.64 23.57
C VAL A 459 2.28 -21.74 22.58
N VAL A 460 2.54 -21.30 21.35
CA VAL A 460 1.60 -21.46 20.23
C VAL A 460 1.47 -22.93 19.87
N ILE A 461 0.23 -23.42 19.79
CA ILE A 461 -0.09 -24.78 19.39
C ILE A 461 -0.95 -24.79 18.12
N ASN A 462 -0.86 -25.88 17.35
CA ASN A 462 -1.72 -26.15 16.20
C ASN A 462 -2.59 -27.38 16.49
N GLU A 463 -3.88 -27.17 16.71
CA GLU A 463 -4.84 -28.22 17.07
C GLU A 463 -5.02 -29.25 15.96
N ASP A 464 -4.96 -28.83 14.68
CA ASP A 464 -5.07 -29.74 13.54
C ASP A 464 -3.86 -30.70 13.47
N SER A 465 -2.66 -30.18 13.75
CA SER A 465 -1.44 -30.97 13.82
C SER A 465 -1.47 -31.96 15.00
N LEU A 466 -1.96 -31.52 16.16
CA LEU A 466 -2.15 -32.40 17.33
C LEU A 466 -3.19 -33.46 17.05
N ALA A 467 -4.30 -33.12 16.40
CA ALA A 467 -5.35 -34.04 16.00
C ALA A 467 -4.81 -35.15 15.06
N ALA A 468 -4.05 -34.76 14.05
CA ALA A 468 -3.41 -35.69 13.12
C ALA A 468 -2.43 -36.64 13.84
N ARG A 469 -1.60 -36.11 14.77
CA ARG A 469 -0.64 -36.92 15.55
C ARG A 469 -1.31 -37.87 16.56
N ALA A 470 -2.44 -37.44 17.12
CA ALA A 470 -3.21 -38.20 18.08
C ALA A 470 -4.16 -39.21 17.42
N GLY A 471 -4.43 -39.11 16.13
CA GLY A 471 -5.42 -39.91 15.40
C GLY A 471 -6.87 -39.60 15.83
N VAL A 472 -7.16 -38.38 16.24
CA VAL A 472 -8.48 -37.95 16.72
C VAL A 472 -8.96 -36.69 15.95
N THR A 473 -10.19 -36.27 16.18
CA THR A 473 -10.72 -35.05 15.56
C THR A 473 -10.17 -33.78 16.26
N ARG A 474 -10.15 -32.66 15.57
CA ARG A 474 -9.78 -31.35 16.13
C ARG A 474 -10.66 -31.00 17.33
N ASP A 475 -11.96 -31.27 17.24
CA ASP A 475 -12.91 -31.05 18.34
C ASP A 475 -12.55 -31.83 19.61
N ALA A 476 -12.06 -33.07 19.47
CA ALA A 476 -11.59 -33.87 20.60
C ALA A 476 -10.38 -33.20 21.28
N ILE A 477 -9.40 -32.71 20.50
CA ILE A 477 -8.26 -31.97 21.02
C ILE A 477 -8.73 -30.69 21.75
N TYR A 478 -9.65 -29.92 21.14
CA TYR A 478 -10.23 -28.73 21.77
C TYR A 478 -10.86 -29.07 23.12
N GLN A 479 -11.68 -30.12 23.21
CA GLN A 479 -12.31 -30.57 24.46
C GLN A 479 -11.30 -31.01 25.53
N PHE A 480 -10.21 -31.67 25.14
CA PHE A 480 -9.13 -32.02 26.08
C PHE A 480 -8.45 -30.75 26.65
N LEU A 481 -8.14 -29.78 25.80
CA LEU A 481 -7.53 -28.52 26.23
C LEU A 481 -8.44 -27.71 27.15
N VAL A 482 -9.72 -27.60 26.82
CA VAL A 482 -10.73 -26.92 27.66
C VAL A 482 -10.86 -27.59 29.02
N LYS A 483 -10.92 -28.95 29.07
CA LYS A 483 -11.02 -29.69 30.33
C LYS A 483 -9.77 -29.54 31.19
N LEU A 484 -8.57 -29.64 30.61
CA LEU A 484 -7.32 -29.43 31.35
C LEU A 484 -7.22 -27.98 31.88
N SER A 485 -7.75 -27.02 31.14
CA SER A 485 -7.81 -25.63 31.58
C SER A 485 -8.81 -25.44 32.74
N ALA A 486 -9.98 -26.07 32.68
CA ALA A 486 -10.96 -26.07 33.74
C ALA A 486 -10.45 -26.76 35.02
N LEU A 487 -9.55 -27.72 34.92
CA LEU A 487 -8.87 -28.41 36.03
C LEU A 487 -7.65 -27.64 36.56
N ASN A 488 -7.38 -26.42 36.04
CA ASN A 488 -6.24 -25.59 36.43
C ASN A 488 -4.88 -26.30 36.23
N ILE A 489 -4.75 -27.18 35.25
CA ILE A 489 -3.49 -27.81 34.88
C ILE A 489 -2.74 -26.97 33.85
N ILE A 490 -3.49 -26.44 32.89
CA ILE A 490 -2.99 -25.53 31.85
C ILE A 490 -3.83 -24.25 31.82
N HIS A 491 -3.27 -23.18 31.31
CA HIS A 491 -4.04 -22.06 30.80
C HIS A 491 -4.10 -22.18 29.28
N TYR A 492 -5.30 -22.40 28.75
CA TYR A 492 -5.54 -22.57 27.31
C TYR A 492 -6.26 -21.35 26.75
N ILE A 493 -5.66 -20.74 25.76
CA ILE A 493 -6.25 -19.65 24.98
C ILE A 493 -6.57 -20.24 23.60
N PRO A 494 -7.85 -20.51 23.28
CA PRO A 494 -8.23 -21.05 22.01
C PRO A 494 -7.92 -20.08 20.87
N GLY A 495 -7.44 -20.60 19.77
CA GLY A 495 -7.24 -19.83 18.55
C GLY A 495 -8.57 -19.32 18.03
N LYS A 496 -8.71 -18.02 17.92
CA LYS A 496 -9.88 -17.37 17.37
C LYS A 496 -9.50 -16.56 16.14
N LYS A 497 -10.38 -16.53 15.16
CA LYS A 497 -10.27 -15.66 13.98
C LYS A 497 -11.01 -14.33 14.25
N THR A 498 -10.87 -13.75 15.41
CA THR A 498 -11.52 -12.48 15.79
C THR A 498 -10.49 -11.38 15.92
N PRO A 499 -10.74 -10.13 15.48
CA PRO A 499 -9.92 -8.97 15.79
C PRO A 499 -9.62 -8.86 17.28
N LEU A 500 -8.45 -8.33 17.61
CA LEU A 500 -8.07 -8.05 18.98
C LEU A 500 -8.01 -6.55 19.21
N ILE A 501 -8.38 -6.15 20.42
CA ILE A 501 -8.03 -4.85 20.99
C ILE A 501 -7.07 -5.08 22.15
N ILE A 502 -5.92 -4.42 22.08
CA ILE A 502 -4.89 -4.43 23.10
C ILE A 502 -4.83 -3.02 23.68
N PHE A 503 -5.11 -2.85 24.95
CA PHE A 503 -4.98 -1.55 25.58
C PHE A 503 -3.52 -1.27 25.95
N THR A 504 -2.96 -0.20 25.40
CA THR A 504 -1.57 0.23 25.63
C THR A 504 -1.48 1.24 26.79
N ALA A 505 -2.63 1.79 27.20
CA ALA A 505 -2.77 2.72 28.32
C ALA A 505 -3.91 2.28 29.24
N GLU A 506 -3.91 2.78 30.48
CA GLU A 506 -5.03 2.63 31.39
C GLU A 506 -6.27 3.34 30.85
N ARG A 507 -7.47 2.81 31.17
CA ARG A 507 -8.73 3.46 30.80
C ARG A 507 -8.82 4.85 31.45
N LEU A 508 -8.95 5.86 30.59
CA LEU A 508 -9.24 7.23 30.98
C LEU A 508 -10.75 7.50 31.03
N GLU A 509 -11.17 8.48 31.84
CA GLU A 509 -12.49 9.06 31.68
C GLU A 509 -12.61 9.78 30.33
N ARG A 510 -13.82 9.78 29.75
CA ARG A 510 -14.11 10.44 28.47
C ARG A 510 -13.60 11.89 28.39
N LYS A 511 -13.76 12.67 29.47
CA LYS A 511 -13.30 14.07 29.50
C LYS A 511 -11.78 14.24 29.49
N SER A 512 -11.05 13.24 29.96
CA SER A 512 -9.59 13.23 30.04
C SER A 512 -8.94 12.64 28.78
N LEU A 513 -9.76 12.05 27.87
CA LEU A 513 -9.27 11.52 26.61
C LEU A 513 -8.89 12.69 25.69
N TYR A 514 -7.63 12.75 25.28
CA TYR A 514 -7.09 13.78 24.41
C TYR A 514 -6.83 13.24 23.02
N ILE A 515 -7.32 13.92 22.01
CA ILE A 515 -7.02 13.65 20.60
C ILE A 515 -6.20 14.84 20.10
N SER A 516 -4.95 14.58 19.76
CA SER A 516 -3.99 15.61 19.39
C SER A 516 -4.31 16.24 18.03
N PRO A 517 -4.12 17.57 17.85
CA PRO A 517 -4.25 18.21 16.54
C PRO A 517 -3.34 17.58 15.48
N GLU A 518 -2.16 17.12 15.86
CA GLU A 518 -1.17 16.48 15.01
C GLU A 518 -1.72 15.18 14.39
N ASN A 519 -2.37 14.36 15.20
CA ASN A 519 -2.91 13.07 14.77
C ASN A 519 -4.29 13.17 14.11
N TYR A 520 -5.02 14.25 14.33
CA TYR A 520 -6.37 14.42 13.78
C TYR A 520 -6.45 15.58 12.75
N LEU A 521 -6.25 16.85 13.16
CA LEU A 521 -6.44 18.00 12.28
C LEU A 521 -5.43 18.00 11.13
N HIS A 522 -4.15 17.88 11.42
CA HIS A 522 -3.11 17.90 10.38
C HIS A 522 -3.24 16.73 9.42
N VAL A 523 -3.64 15.55 9.90
CA VAL A 523 -3.88 14.38 9.03
C VAL A 523 -5.09 14.59 8.14
N LYS A 524 -6.16 15.20 8.68
CA LYS A 524 -7.37 15.55 7.92
C LYS A 524 -7.07 16.58 6.84
N GLU A 525 -6.37 17.66 7.16
CA GLU A 525 -5.98 18.70 6.22
C GLU A 525 -5.11 18.14 5.08
N LYS A 526 -4.13 17.29 5.41
CA LYS A 526 -3.30 16.60 4.42
C LYS A 526 -4.13 15.72 3.50
N TYR A 527 -5.07 14.97 4.05
CA TYR A 527 -5.94 14.10 3.27
C TYR A 527 -6.82 14.91 2.31
N ILE A 528 -7.44 15.98 2.80
CA ILE A 528 -8.25 16.90 1.97
C ILE A 528 -7.39 17.52 0.86
N SER A 529 -6.21 18.03 1.19
CA SER A 529 -5.30 18.64 0.20
C SER A 529 -4.92 17.65 -0.92
N ARG A 530 -4.72 16.36 -0.60
CA ARG A 530 -4.48 15.33 -1.62
C ARG A 530 -5.70 15.06 -2.49
N LEU A 531 -6.88 15.00 -1.88
CA LEU A 531 -8.13 14.86 -2.61
C LEU A 531 -8.36 16.02 -3.57
N ASP A 532 -8.13 17.27 -3.11
CA ASP A 532 -8.30 18.47 -3.92
C ASP A 532 -7.36 18.44 -5.13
N LYS A 533 -6.10 18.00 -4.94
CA LYS A 533 -5.16 17.83 -6.06
C LYS A 533 -5.62 16.76 -7.06
N MET A 534 -6.19 15.67 -6.58
CA MET A 534 -6.70 14.62 -7.45
C MET A 534 -7.97 15.07 -8.19
N ILE A 535 -8.84 15.85 -7.53
CA ILE A 535 -10.02 16.46 -8.15
C ILE A 535 -9.57 17.51 -9.20
N GLU A 536 -8.61 18.38 -8.87
CA GLU A 536 -8.02 19.33 -9.83
C GLU A 536 -7.51 18.61 -11.07
N TYR A 537 -6.80 17.50 -10.88
CA TYR A 537 -6.32 16.66 -11.99
C TYR A 537 -7.47 16.11 -12.85
N ALA A 538 -8.55 15.65 -12.23
CA ALA A 538 -9.70 15.08 -12.94
C ALA A 538 -10.52 16.16 -13.68
N GLU A 539 -10.67 17.35 -13.11
CA GLU A 539 -11.50 18.44 -13.65
C GLU A 539 -10.78 19.31 -14.69
N THR A 540 -9.46 19.43 -14.60
CA THR A 540 -8.67 20.27 -15.51
C THR A 540 -8.72 19.71 -16.94
N ASP A 541 -8.94 20.59 -17.91
CA ASP A 541 -9.01 20.29 -19.34
C ASP A 541 -8.06 21.16 -20.18
N THR A 542 -7.23 21.98 -19.55
CA THR A 542 -6.29 22.92 -20.17
C THR A 542 -4.83 22.59 -19.92
N LYS A 543 -4.50 21.94 -18.82
CA LYS A 543 -3.13 21.56 -18.45
C LYS A 543 -2.83 20.13 -18.91
N CYS A 544 -1.65 19.89 -19.47
CA CYS A 544 -1.20 18.55 -19.84
C CYS A 544 -1.19 17.62 -18.62
N ARG A 545 -1.73 16.40 -18.78
CA ARG A 545 -1.84 15.42 -17.70
C ARG A 545 -0.48 15.00 -17.14
N SER A 546 0.51 14.78 -18.00
CA SER A 546 1.87 14.42 -17.57
C SER A 546 2.54 15.57 -16.83
N VAL A 547 2.40 16.80 -17.30
CA VAL A 547 2.94 17.99 -16.61
C VAL A 547 2.33 18.13 -15.21
N MET A 548 1.03 17.87 -15.04
CA MET A 548 0.40 17.92 -13.73
C MET A 548 0.92 16.83 -12.78
N LEU A 549 1.07 15.60 -13.28
CA LEU A 549 1.60 14.49 -12.49
C LEU A 549 3.05 14.73 -12.09
N LEU A 550 3.91 15.09 -13.03
CA LEU A 550 5.33 15.32 -12.78
C LEU A 550 5.56 16.54 -11.88
N GLY A 551 4.82 17.63 -12.11
CA GLY A 551 4.86 18.82 -11.26
C GLY A 551 4.41 18.55 -9.81
N TYR A 552 3.50 17.59 -9.58
CA TYR A 552 3.13 17.15 -8.24
C TYR A 552 4.33 16.56 -7.47
N PHE A 553 5.22 15.86 -8.17
CA PHE A 553 6.45 15.27 -7.61
C PHE A 553 7.66 16.24 -7.67
N GLY A 554 7.44 17.52 -8.00
CA GLY A 554 8.50 18.53 -8.06
C GLY A 554 9.39 18.40 -9.30
N GLU A 555 8.86 17.83 -10.40
CA GLU A 555 9.58 17.65 -11.64
C GLU A 555 9.01 18.57 -12.72
N GLU A 556 9.87 19.42 -13.29
CA GLU A 556 9.51 20.21 -14.46
C GLU A 556 9.47 19.33 -15.71
N ALA A 557 8.43 19.47 -16.50
CA ALA A 557 8.22 18.68 -17.69
C ALA A 557 7.55 19.46 -18.81
N GLU A 558 7.88 19.07 -20.02
CA GLU A 558 7.21 19.54 -21.21
C GLU A 558 5.89 18.78 -21.44
N ARG A 559 5.07 19.26 -22.33
CA ARG A 559 3.81 18.60 -22.68
C ARG A 559 4.06 17.27 -23.39
N CYS A 560 3.32 16.24 -22.97
CA CYS A 560 3.53 14.89 -23.47
C CYS A 560 3.04 14.62 -24.91
N GLY A 561 2.22 15.50 -25.49
CA GLY A 561 1.64 15.33 -26.84
C GLY A 561 0.58 14.22 -26.97
N ASN A 562 0.48 13.28 -26.02
CA ASN A 562 -0.32 12.06 -26.14
C ASN A 562 -1.50 11.91 -25.15
N CYS A 563 -1.64 12.82 -24.16
CA CYS A 563 -2.79 12.84 -23.26
C CYS A 563 -4.04 13.42 -23.93
N ASP A 564 -5.20 13.28 -23.28
CA ASP A 564 -6.48 13.80 -23.79
C ASP A 564 -6.41 15.30 -24.10
N VAL A 565 -5.79 16.08 -23.23
CA VAL A 565 -5.66 17.54 -23.40
C VAL A 565 -4.75 17.89 -24.57
N CYS A 566 -3.60 17.22 -24.70
CA CYS A 566 -2.67 17.49 -25.79
C CYS A 566 -3.24 17.04 -27.15
N ARG A 567 -3.95 15.91 -27.21
CA ARG A 567 -4.58 15.43 -28.45
C ARG A 567 -5.65 16.39 -28.95
N LYS A 568 -6.54 16.89 -28.08
CA LYS A 568 -7.54 17.88 -28.43
C LYS A 568 -6.95 19.18 -29.02
N ARG A 569 -5.76 19.58 -28.51
CA ARG A 569 -5.02 20.72 -29.06
C ARG A 569 -4.48 20.41 -30.46
N ASN A 570 -3.91 19.22 -30.65
CA ASN A 570 -3.38 18.82 -31.95
C ASN A 570 -4.47 18.74 -33.04
N GLU A 571 -5.72 18.42 -32.65
CA GLU A 571 -6.90 18.45 -33.55
C GLU A 571 -7.22 19.86 -34.05
N LEU A 572 -6.75 20.93 -33.39
CA LEU A 572 -6.94 22.30 -33.83
C LEU A 572 -5.94 22.73 -34.93
N GLU A 573 -5.01 21.86 -35.35
CA GLU A 573 -3.94 22.18 -36.31
C GLU A 573 -3.11 23.39 -35.92
N LEU A 574 -2.90 23.61 -34.64
CA LEU A 574 -2.08 24.67 -34.07
C LEU A 574 -0.89 24.07 -33.35
N SER A 575 0.29 24.68 -33.51
CA SER A 575 1.43 24.35 -32.65
C SER A 575 1.13 24.74 -31.20
N GLU A 576 1.79 24.09 -30.27
CA GLU A 576 1.64 24.36 -28.84
C GLU A 576 1.92 25.81 -28.49
N TYR A 577 2.97 26.34 -29.08
CA TYR A 577 3.38 27.73 -28.94
C TYR A 577 2.30 28.72 -29.47
N GLU A 578 1.75 28.46 -30.65
CA GLU A 578 0.70 29.27 -31.24
C GLU A 578 -0.59 29.28 -30.41
N PHE A 579 -1.01 28.14 -29.92
CA PHE A 579 -2.20 28.07 -29.07
C PHE A 579 -2.01 28.88 -27.78
N ASP A 580 -0.85 28.74 -27.10
CA ASP A 580 -0.58 29.45 -25.85
C ASP A 580 -0.45 30.98 -26.04
N LEU A 581 0.15 31.41 -27.14
CA LEU A 581 0.22 32.83 -27.49
C LEU A 581 -1.17 33.41 -27.74
N ILE A 582 -1.99 32.72 -28.55
CA ILE A 582 -3.37 33.17 -28.84
C ILE A 582 -4.21 33.16 -27.56
N LEU A 583 -4.09 32.11 -26.74
CA LEU A 583 -4.78 32.00 -25.45
C LEU A 583 -4.40 33.16 -24.50
N LYS A 584 -3.12 33.53 -24.44
CA LYS A 584 -2.64 34.65 -23.66
C LYS A 584 -3.23 35.97 -24.14
N ALA A 585 -3.22 36.19 -25.44
CA ALA A 585 -3.81 37.39 -26.05
C ALA A 585 -5.32 37.48 -25.76
N ILE A 586 -6.06 36.35 -25.92
CA ILE A 586 -7.50 36.29 -25.59
C ILE A 586 -7.72 36.62 -24.10
N LYS A 587 -6.90 36.09 -23.20
CA LYS A 587 -6.99 36.42 -21.77
C LYS A 587 -6.82 37.91 -21.48
N GLU A 588 -5.80 38.51 -22.07
CA GLU A 588 -5.51 39.93 -21.87
C GLU A 588 -6.64 40.81 -22.38
N ILE A 589 -7.27 40.45 -23.51
CA ILE A 589 -8.40 41.20 -24.08
C ILE A 589 -9.64 41.02 -23.20
N LEU A 590 -10.03 39.81 -22.87
CA LEU A 590 -11.23 39.53 -22.08
C LEU A 590 -11.12 40.00 -20.61
N THR A 591 -9.95 40.40 -20.15
CA THR A 591 -9.77 41.08 -18.86
C THR A 591 -10.11 42.56 -18.93
N LYS A 592 -10.02 43.17 -20.12
CA LYS A 592 -10.23 44.61 -20.34
C LYS A 592 -11.58 44.94 -20.95
N GLU A 593 -12.11 44.06 -21.80
CA GLU A 593 -13.34 44.29 -22.55
C GLU A 593 -14.03 42.96 -22.89
N ASN A 594 -15.33 43.04 -23.24
CA ASN A 594 -16.13 41.88 -23.64
C ASN A 594 -16.53 42.02 -25.13
N PRO A 595 -15.64 41.70 -26.08
CA PRO A 595 -15.94 41.72 -27.50
C PRO A 595 -16.80 40.52 -27.94
N ASP A 596 -17.42 40.62 -29.12
CA ASP A 596 -17.96 39.45 -29.81
C ASP A 596 -16.83 38.55 -30.37
N ALA A 597 -17.17 37.31 -30.83
CA ALA A 597 -16.18 36.36 -31.25
C ALA A 597 -15.32 36.80 -32.46
N GLY A 598 -15.93 37.57 -33.40
CA GLY A 598 -15.24 38.10 -34.56
C GLY A 598 -14.22 39.17 -34.17
N SER A 599 -14.69 40.19 -33.42
CA SER A 599 -13.85 41.27 -32.91
C SER A 599 -12.74 40.75 -31.98
N LEU A 600 -13.03 39.71 -31.17
CA LEU A 600 -12.03 39.06 -30.34
C LEU A 600 -10.92 38.42 -31.20
N ALA A 601 -11.31 37.69 -32.26
CA ALA A 601 -10.33 37.06 -33.15
C ALA A 601 -9.40 38.06 -33.81
N GLU A 602 -9.94 39.18 -34.33
CA GLU A 602 -9.17 40.26 -34.95
C GLU A 602 -8.21 40.95 -33.97
N LYS A 603 -8.68 41.20 -32.75
CA LYS A 603 -7.89 41.89 -31.70
C LYS A 603 -6.73 41.07 -31.14
N THR A 604 -6.75 39.76 -31.33
CA THR A 604 -5.63 38.90 -30.86
C THR A 604 -4.30 39.19 -31.56
N GLY A 605 -4.33 39.83 -32.75
CA GLY A 605 -3.14 40.07 -33.57
C GLY A 605 -2.56 38.81 -34.26
N TYR A 606 -3.27 37.70 -34.19
CA TYR A 606 -2.92 36.46 -34.87
C TYR A 606 -3.84 36.19 -36.06
N PRO A 607 -3.49 35.28 -36.99
CA PRO A 607 -4.36 34.92 -38.11
C PRO A 607 -5.77 34.60 -37.63
N PRO A 608 -6.82 35.27 -38.15
CA PRO A 608 -8.18 35.14 -37.64
C PRO A 608 -8.68 33.70 -37.59
N GLU A 609 -8.33 32.90 -38.59
CA GLU A 609 -8.70 31.48 -38.65
C GLU A 609 -8.15 30.70 -37.45
N LYS A 610 -6.92 30.96 -37.04
CA LYS A 610 -6.29 30.33 -35.88
C LYS A 610 -6.90 30.81 -34.58
N ALA A 611 -7.14 32.12 -34.46
CA ALA A 611 -7.77 32.74 -33.30
C ALA A 611 -9.22 32.19 -33.10
N VAL A 612 -10.02 32.10 -34.18
CA VAL A 612 -11.38 31.55 -34.15
C VAL A 612 -11.38 30.09 -33.68
N ARG A 613 -10.40 29.25 -34.09
CA ARG A 613 -10.29 27.86 -33.61
C ARG A 613 -10.07 27.81 -32.10
N VAL A 614 -9.22 28.66 -31.54
CA VAL A 614 -8.99 28.76 -30.08
C VAL A 614 -10.22 29.29 -29.36
N ILE A 615 -10.89 30.34 -29.89
CA ILE A 615 -12.13 30.88 -29.34
C ILE A 615 -13.23 29.84 -29.32
N ARG A 616 -13.43 29.09 -30.40
CA ARG A 616 -14.41 28.00 -30.49
C ARG A 616 -14.09 26.92 -29.45
N TRP A 617 -12.82 26.53 -29.37
CA TRP A 617 -12.38 25.57 -28.36
C TRP A 617 -12.69 26.04 -26.92
N LEU A 618 -12.47 27.35 -26.63
CA LEU A 618 -12.79 27.92 -25.32
C LEU A 618 -14.32 27.96 -25.03
N LEU A 619 -15.15 28.20 -26.04
CA LEU A 619 -16.61 28.15 -25.94
C LEU A 619 -17.10 26.71 -25.69
N ASP A 620 -16.65 25.75 -26.49
CA ASP A 620 -17.00 24.34 -26.37
C ASP A 620 -16.62 23.77 -24.98
N HIS A 621 -15.56 24.29 -24.38
CA HIS A 621 -15.09 23.92 -23.04
C HIS A 621 -15.62 24.83 -21.93
N LYS A 622 -16.60 25.70 -22.25
CA LYS A 622 -17.22 26.62 -21.28
C LYS A 622 -16.21 27.46 -20.47
N LYS A 623 -15.04 27.78 -21.06
CA LYS A 623 -14.05 28.66 -20.44
C LYS A 623 -14.36 30.13 -20.65
N ILE A 624 -15.00 30.40 -21.75
CA ILE A 624 -15.63 31.68 -22.06
C ILE A 624 -17.11 31.41 -22.34
N VAL A 625 -17.94 32.33 -21.98
CA VAL A 625 -19.38 32.26 -22.18
C VAL A 625 -19.87 33.54 -22.86
N PRO A 626 -20.84 33.45 -23.79
CA PRO A 626 -21.49 34.61 -24.35
C PRO A 626 -22.48 35.19 -23.32
N ASP A 627 -22.62 36.51 -23.31
CA ASP A 627 -23.74 37.19 -22.66
C ASP A 627 -24.96 37.32 -23.59
N GLU A 628 -26.01 37.99 -23.12
CA GLU A 628 -27.26 38.18 -23.88
C GLU A 628 -27.06 38.94 -25.22
N ASN A 629 -25.98 39.69 -25.36
CA ASN A 629 -25.56 40.41 -26.54
C ASN A 629 -24.48 39.70 -27.37
N MET A 630 -24.27 38.38 -27.14
CA MET A 630 -23.24 37.57 -27.80
C MET A 630 -21.80 38.05 -27.55
N ARG A 631 -21.55 38.83 -26.52
CA ARG A 631 -20.22 39.27 -26.10
C ARG A 631 -19.59 38.23 -25.19
N LEU A 632 -18.32 37.94 -25.41
CA LEU A 632 -17.61 36.89 -24.72
C LEU A 632 -16.99 37.41 -23.42
N ARG A 633 -17.12 36.59 -22.37
CA ARG A 633 -16.44 36.82 -21.07
C ARG A 633 -15.90 35.53 -20.53
N TRP A 634 -14.88 35.62 -19.67
CA TRP A 634 -14.43 34.43 -18.93
C TRP A 634 -15.57 33.91 -18.07
N ALA A 635 -15.71 32.58 -18.07
CA ALA A 635 -16.61 31.93 -17.12
C ALA A 635 -16.03 32.14 -15.71
N VAL A 636 -16.77 32.86 -14.87
CA VAL A 636 -16.43 33.02 -13.45
C VAL A 636 -16.53 31.64 -12.83
N LYS A 637 -15.51 31.17 -12.12
CA LYS A 637 -15.65 30.01 -11.26
C LYS A 637 -16.57 30.40 -10.11
N GLU A 638 -17.78 29.88 -10.10
CA GLU A 638 -18.55 29.74 -8.86
C GLU A 638 -17.91 28.72 -7.93
#